data_0ad9b622440b8dcf180a477f63e67edd
#
_entry.id   0ad9b622440b8dcf180a477f63e67edd
#
_cell.length_a   1.000
_cell.length_b   1.000
_cell.length_c   1.000
_cell.angle_alpha   90.00
_cell.angle_beta   90.00
_cell.angle_gamma   90.00
#
_symmetry.space_group_name_H-M   'P 1'
#
loop_
_entity.id
_entity.type
_entity.pdbx_description
1 polymer ?
#
loop_
_entity_poly.entity_id
_entity_poly.type
_entity_poly.pdbx_seq_one_letter_code
_entity_poly.pdbx_strand_id
1 'polypeptide(L)'
;MSYLNFDKTVLVNLERSLQKEMIRTNRAGVYNATTLVDCNTRKYHGQLVMPLPEMGGDNYVLLSSLDETVIQHGAEFNLGLHEYGENHFSPNGHKYIREFDCEVISRTTYRVGAMILQKERMLVSFEPRVLIRYTLLESGSPTLLRFRPFLAFRSVNELTHENPLANPNMDECENGRFNRMYPGFPNLYMQFSKSVEYHHDPQWYKDIEYRKERQRGYASKEDLLVPGYFELEMKKGESVIFAGGVTECKTNTLKNIWKKEMERRIHRTDMFSTLKNSASQFYKREDDKCYLLAGFPWFKADARATFFSVASCTLDIDRPEYWDAIMNKTAIPEVLSFMNGRAHEVKMTGIDEPDVLLWFVRAIQKFAHKYTVREAADLYGQLCLDVITFYRKQNHPRAWVHQNGLIWVDGTKRPATWMNATENGWPITPRTGYIVEINALWYNAMLFTAELLREMGKETSADLMEYQADITKDAFVKTFWNGLYLNDYVVDGYENREVRPNMIWAVGLPYSPLEKKQQKAVVDICTKELLTPRGLRSLSPKSGNYRPMYQGSIQDRDRALHNGIVWPSTITAYSRAYMNIYKYSGISFMERTLIGFEQEMSELCIGTLNEFYDGNPPYKGHGGFSSAPSVAAVISILDTLKRYRTEDKNNQKEEGQQ
;
A
#
# COMPACT_ATOMS: atom_id res chain seq x y z
N MET A 1 -10.74 6.62 -24.38
CA MET A 1 -11.02 7.10 -23.00
C MET A 1 -9.87 6.61 -22.13
N SER A 2 -9.41 7.40 -21.18
CA SER A 2 -8.44 6.97 -20.16
C SER A 2 -9.03 5.82 -19.35
N TYR A 3 -8.20 4.87 -18.91
CA TYR A 3 -8.60 3.71 -18.09
C TYR A 3 -9.27 4.09 -16.78
N LEU A 4 -8.78 5.17 -16.13
CA LEU A 4 -9.32 5.74 -14.91
C LEU A 4 -9.82 7.17 -15.19
N ASN A 5 -11.05 7.28 -15.66
CA ASN A 5 -11.72 8.53 -16.00
C ASN A 5 -13.07 8.65 -15.27
N PHE A 6 -13.36 9.82 -14.76
CA PHE A 6 -14.58 10.13 -14.03
C PHE A 6 -15.21 11.39 -14.61
N ASP A 7 -16.44 11.28 -15.03
CA ASP A 7 -17.21 12.38 -15.60
C ASP A 7 -17.98 13.18 -14.54
N LYS A 8 -18.65 14.22 -15.00
CA LYS A 8 -19.46 15.10 -14.18
C LYS A 8 -20.52 14.34 -13.35
N THR A 9 -21.08 13.22 -13.83
CA THR A 9 -22.15 12.49 -13.12
C THR A 9 -21.66 11.87 -11.81
N VAL A 10 -20.40 11.44 -11.77
CA VAL A 10 -19.73 10.93 -10.57
C VAL A 10 -19.26 12.09 -9.69
N LEU A 11 -18.60 13.10 -10.29
CA LEU A 11 -17.87 14.13 -9.55
C LEU A 11 -18.76 15.15 -8.84
N VAL A 12 -19.92 15.47 -9.41
CA VAL A 12 -20.89 16.40 -8.77
C VAL A 12 -21.67 15.73 -7.62
N ASN A 13 -21.74 14.41 -7.61
CA ASN A 13 -22.35 13.67 -6.51
C ASN A 13 -21.33 13.52 -5.36
N LEU A 14 -21.44 14.38 -4.34
CA LEU A 14 -20.52 14.41 -3.20
C LEU A 14 -20.49 13.10 -2.40
N GLU A 15 -21.60 12.38 -2.30
CA GLU A 15 -21.64 11.09 -1.63
C GLU A 15 -20.71 10.07 -2.29
N ARG A 16 -20.60 10.09 -3.61
CA ARG A 16 -19.70 9.22 -4.39
C ARG A 16 -18.29 9.80 -4.48
N SER A 17 -18.14 11.06 -4.81
CA SER A 17 -16.85 11.66 -5.11
C SER A 17 -15.96 11.83 -3.86
N LEU A 18 -16.55 12.05 -2.67
CA LEU A 18 -15.81 12.13 -1.41
C LEU A 18 -15.34 10.76 -0.88
N GLN A 19 -15.84 9.67 -1.42
CA GLN A 19 -15.32 8.33 -1.11
C GLN A 19 -14.09 8.01 -1.96
N LYS A 20 -13.94 8.64 -3.14
CA LYS A 20 -12.86 8.38 -4.08
C LYS A 20 -11.64 9.22 -3.75
N GLU A 21 -10.63 8.55 -3.24
CA GLU A 21 -9.37 9.16 -2.82
C GLU A 21 -8.29 8.87 -3.85
N MET A 22 -7.22 9.64 -3.85
CA MET A 22 -6.00 9.31 -4.59
C MET A 22 -4.77 9.59 -3.73
N ILE A 23 -3.70 8.86 -4.00
CA ILE A 23 -2.39 9.11 -3.42
C ILE A 23 -1.33 9.16 -4.52
N ARG A 24 -0.34 10.02 -4.33
CA ARG A 24 0.89 10.07 -5.12
C ARG A 24 2.07 10.25 -4.18
N THR A 25 3.17 9.58 -4.47
CA THR A 25 4.39 9.65 -3.68
C THR A 25 5.57 10.08 -4.53
N ASN A 26 6.60 10.62 -3.88
CA ASN A 26 7.85 11.01 -4.54
C ASN A 26 8.96 9.96 -4.40
N ARG A 27 8.69 8.80 -3.80
CA ARG A 27 9.64 7.72 -3.48
C ARG A 27 10.75 8.11 -2.51
N ALA A 28 10.57 9.17 -1.73
CA ALA A 28 11.43 9.58 -0.61
C ALA A 28 10.62 9.85 0.66
N GLY A 29 9.44 9.22 0.78
CA GLY A 29 8.55 9.34 1.94
C GLY A 29 7.54 10.50 1.86
N VAL A 30 7.68 11.41 0.91
CA VAL A 30 6.71 12.51 0.68
C VAL A 30 5.52 11.99 -0.11
N TYR A 31 4.31 12.42 0.29
CA TYR A 31 3.10 12.10 -0.45
C TYR A 31 2.15 13.29 -0.57
N ASN A 32 1.27 13.20 -1.56
CA ASN A 32 0.08 14.00 -1.77
C ASN A 32 -1.13 13.07 -1.75
N ALA A 33 -2.13 13.38 -0.95
CA ALA A 33 -3.36 12.63 -0.89
C ALA A 33 -4.57 13.55 -0.66
N THR A 34 -5.65 13.32 -1.40
CA THR A 34 -6.93 14.03 -1.29
C THR A 34 -8.02 13.26 -2.01
N THR A 35 -9.25 13.75 -2.05
CA THR A 35 -10.32 13.19 -2.90
C THR A 35 -10.24 13.70 -4.34
N LEU A 36 -11.01 13.10 -5.25
CA LEU A 36 -11.06 13.54 -6.67
C LEU A 36 -11.60 14.96 -6.84
N VAL A 37 -12.31 15.48 -5.86
CA VAL A 37 -12.90 16.84 -5.84
C VAL A 37 -12.11 17.80 -4.94
N ASP A 38 -10.88 17.43 -4.59
CA ASP A 38 -9.95 18.21 -3.74
C ASP A 38 -10.51 18.59 -2.34
N CYS A 39 -11.49 17.86 -1.82
CA CYS A 39 -11.96 17.98 -0.45
C CYS A 39 -11.21 16.99 0.45
N ASN A 40 -10.52 17.48 1.45
CA ASN A 40 -9.82 16.61 2.41
C ASN A 40 -10.85 15.97 3.37
N THR A 41 -10.89 14.64 3.39
CA THR A 41 -11.82 13.85 4.24
C THR A 41 -11.11 13.12 5.38
N ARG A 42 -9.78 13.20 5.44
CA ARG A 42 -8.92 12.61 6.47
C ARG A 42 -7.89 13.62 6.96
N LYS A 43 -7.52 13.54 8.21
CA LYS A 43 -6.38 14.31 8.75
C LYS A 43 -5.03 13.99 8.09
N TYR A 44 -4.95 12.86 7.40
CA TYR A 44 -3.78 12.40 6.62
C TYR A 44 -3.72 13.01 5.21
N HIS A 45 -4.78 13.70 4.75
CA HIS A 45 -4.79 14.35 3.46
C HIS A 45 -3.98 15.65 3.47
N GLY A 46 -3.36 15.97 2.34
CA GLY A 46 -2.63 17.20 2.11
C GLY A 46 -1.99 17.26 0.75
N GLN A 47 -1.69 18.48 0.30
CA GLN A 47 -0.96 18.74 -0.95
C GLN A 47 0.53 18.42 -0.80
N LEU A 48 1.10 18.69 0.40
CA LEU A 48 2.47 18.35 0.73
C LEU A 48 2.52 17.76 2.14
N VAL A 49 2.72 16.45 2.20
CA VAL A 49 2.89 15.69 3.44
C VAL A 49 4.23 14.98 3.40
N MET A 50 5.06 15.16 4.43
CA MET A 50 6.42 14.68 4.41
C MET A 50 6.92 14.24 5.78
N PRO A 51 7.87 13.28 5.85
CA PRO A 51 8.54 12.95 7.09
C PRO A 51 9.48 14.10 7.49
N LEU A 52 9.52 14.42 8.80
CA LEU A 52 10.48 15.36 9.37
C LEU A 52 11.39 14.58 10.36
N PRO A 53 12.60 14.18 9.93
CA PRO A 53 13.54 13.42 10.78
C PRO A 53 13.87 14.11 12.09
N GLU A 54 14.00 15.43 12.06
CA GLU A 54 14.33 16.28 13.22
C GLU A 54 13.20 16.31 14.27
N MET A 55 11.97 15.90 13.87
CA MET A 55 10.78 15.84 14.72
C MET A 55 10.30 14.40 14.97
N GLY A 56 11.23 13.43 15.02
CA GLY A 56 10.91 12.02 15.27
C GLY A 56 10.60 11.18 14.01
N GLY A 57 10.70 11.78 12.82
CA GLY A 57 10.56 11.05 11.54
C GLY A 57 9.13 10.64 11.15
N ASP A 58 8.12 11.11 11.88
CA ASP A 58 6.72 10.95 11.49
C ASP A 58 6.36 11.90 10.33
N ASN A 59 5.24 11.62 9.67
CA ASN A 59 4.75 12.48 8.60
C ASN A 59 4.05 13.72 9.14
N TYR A 60 4.28 14.86 8.49
CA TYR A 60 3.71 16.16 8.83
C TYR A 60 3.02 16.76 7.60
N VAL A 61 1.82 17.31 7.77
CA VAL A 61 1.12 18.10 6.76
C VAL A 61 1.63 19.54 6.84
N LEU A 62 2.28 20.02 5.80
CA LEU A 62 2.71 21.42 5.68
C LEU A 62 1.68 22.25 4.92
N LEU A 63 1.37 21.84 3.68
CA LEU A 63 0.33 22.43 2.84
C LEU A 63 -0.87 21.48 2.79
N SER A 64 -1.97 21.85 3.42
CA SER A 64 -3.20 21.05 3.46
C SER A 64 -3.95 21.11 2.13
N SER A 65 -4.25 22.32 1.65
CA SER A 65 -4.90 22.54 0.34
C SER A 65 -4.40 23.86 -0.30
N LEU A 66 -4.68 24.01 -1.58
CA LEU A 66 -4.51 25.25 -2.33
C LEU A 66 -5.84 25.50 -3.05
N ASP A 67 -6.57 26.51 -2.61
CA ASP A 67 -7.87 26.83 -3.17
C ASP A 67 -7.77 27.87 -4.26
N GLU A 68 -8.37 27.58 -5.40
CA GLU A 68 -8.40 28.45 -6.56
C GLU A 68 -9.71 29.23 -6.65
N THR A 69 -9.62 30.51 -7.03
CA THR A 69 -10.75 31.32 -7.41
C THR A 69 -10.52 31.87 -8.81
N VAL A 70 -11.49 31.68 -9.69
CA VAL A 70 -11.51 32.31 -11.02
C VAL A 70 -12.26 33.62 -10.92
N ILE A 71 -11.68 34.70 -11.44
CA ILE A 71 -12.29 36.03 -11.43
C ILE A 71 -12.40 36.52 -12.87
N GLN A 72 -13.65 36.83 -13.31
CA GLN A 72 -13.96 37.39 -14.62
C GLN A 72 -15.06 38.44 -14.47
N HIS A 73 -14.88 39.62 -15.08
CA HIS A 73 -15.85 40.72 -15.03
C HIS A 73 -16.27 41.11 -13.60
N GLY A 74 -15.38 40.97 -12.62
CA GLY A 74 -15.66 41.22 -11.20
C GLY A 74 -16.45 40.12 -10.47
N ALA A 75 -16.83 39.05 -11.16
CA ALA A 75 -17.47 37.89 -10.52
C ALA A 75 -16.44 36.87 -10.11
N GLU A 76 -16.54 36.36 -8.89
CA GLU A 76 -15.67 35.35 -8.28
C GLU A 76 -16.32 33.94 -8.31
N PHE A 77 -15.57 32.97 -8.79
CA PHE A 77 -15.97 31.57 -8.87
C PHE A 77 -14.96 30.72 -8.10
N ASN A 78 -15.31 30.37 -6.85
CA ASN A 78 -14.44 29.59 -5.97
C ASN A 78 -14.47 28.11 -6.36
N LEU A 79 -13.31 27.52 -6.64
CA LEU A 79 -13.16 26.10 -7.04
C LEU A 79 -12.84 25.18 -5.87
N GLY A 80 -12.52 25.72 -4.68
CA GLY A 80 -12.26 24.97 -3.45
C GLY A 80 -13.50 24.24 -2.93
N LEU A 81 -13.29 23.29 -2.01
CA LEU A 81 -14.33 22.51 -1.36
C LEU A 81 -13.86 22.04 0.02
N HIS A 82 -14.53 22.50 1.08
CA HIS A 82 -14.31 22.08 2.47
C HIS A 82 -15.62 21.70 3.14
N GLU A 83 -15.60 20.74 4.07
CA GLU A 83 -16.72 20.39 4.94
C GLU A 83 -16.57 21.11 6.27
N TYR A 84 -17.63 21.79 6.78
CA TYR A 84 -17.66 22.56 8.03
C TYR A 84 -18.68 22.02 9.02
N GLY A 85 -18.95 20.75 8.99
CA GLY A 85 -19.94 20.07 9.80
C GLY A 85 -20.80 19.15 8.93
N GLU A 86 -21.75 18.47 9.52
CA GLU A 86 -22.51 17.42 8.85
C GLU A 86 -23.14 17.90 7.53
N ASN A 87 -22.50 17.51 6.42
CA ASN A 87 -22.93 17.82 5.05
C ASN A 87 -23.01 19.32 4.70
N HIS A 88 -22.39 20.20 5.49
CA HIS A 88 -22.24 21.60 5.13
C HIS A 88 -20.93 21.82 4.39
N PHE A 89 -20.99 22.20 3.11
CA PHE A 89 -19.82 22.39 2.25
C PHE A 89 -19.72 23.85 1.80
N SER A 90 -18.54 24.44 1.93
CA SER A 90 -18.22 25.78 1.45
C SER A 90 -16.74 25.90 1.11
N PRO A 91 -16.38 26.54 -0.02
CA PRO A 91 -17.23 26.80 -1.17
C PRO A 91 -17.70 25.51 -1.86
N ASN A 92 -18.47 25.65 -2.94
CA ASN A 92 -19.06 24.51 -3.66
C ASN A 92 -18.37 24.26 -5.02
N GLY A 93 -17.04 24.29 -5.08
CA GLY A 93 -16.24 24.22 -6.30
C GLY A 93 -16.42 22.95 -7.13
N HIS A 94 -16.81 21.83 -6.50
CA HIS A 94 -17.10 20.57 -7.20
C HIS A 94 -18.14 20.71 -8.31
N LYS A 95 -19.06 21.69 -8.23
CA LYS A 95 -20.08 21.95 -9.25
C LYS A 95 -19.49 22.39 -10.60
N TYR A 96 -18.29 22.94 -10.59
CA TYR A 96 -17.57 23.39 -11.78
C TYR A 96 -16.74 22.28 -12.41
N ILE A 97 -16.50 21.16 -11.71
CA ILE A 97 -15.72 20.04 -12.22
C ILE A 97 -16.50 19.35 -13.36
N ARG A 98 -15.86 19.17 -14.49
CA ARG A 98 -16.40 18.49 -15.66
C ARG A 98 -15.90 17.06 -15.79
N GLU A 99 -14.61 16.88 -15.54
CA GLU A 99 -13.92 15.62 -15.73
C GLU A 99 -12.71 15.53 -14.81
N PHE A 100 -12.43 14.32 -14.37
CA PHE A 100 -11.18 13.95 -13.71
C PHE A 100 -10.61 12.72 -14.39
N ASP A 101 -9.33 12.76 -14.75
CA ASP A 101 -8.59 11.59 -15.19
C ASP A 101 -7.24 11.47 -14.48
N CYS A 102 -6.67 10.26 -14.51
CA CYS A 102 -5.36 10.01 -13.94
C CYS A 102 -4.55 9.00 -14.74
N GLU A 103 -4.61 9.07 -16.07
CA GLU A 103 -3.83 8.18 -16.93
C GLU A 103 -2.32 8.30 -16.69
N VAL A 104 -1.78 9.51 -16.71
CA VAL A 104 -0.36 9.77 -16.42
C VAL A 104 -0.20 10.41 -15.05
N ILE A 105 -0.87 11.54 -14.84
CA ILE A 105 -0.93 12.30 -13.60
C ILE A 105 -2.39 12.61 -13.27
N SER A 106 -2.68 13.15 -12.09
CA SER A 106 -4.04 13.61 -11.79
C SER A 106 -4.32 14.89 -12.59
N ARG A 107 -5.46 14.90 -13.28
CA ARG A 107 -5.93 16.01 -14.10
C ARG A 107 -7.39 16.29 -13.83
N THR A 108 -7.73 17.50 -13.40
CA THR A 108 -9.10 17.98 -13.19
C THR A 108 -9.42 19.06 -14.20
N THR A 109 -10.53 18.94 -14.91
CA THR A 109 -11.02 19.96 -15.85
C THR A 109 -12.23 20.66 -15.25
N TYR A 110 -12.12 21.97 -15.05
CA TYR A 110 -13.21 22.84 -14.58
C TYR A 110 -13.83 23.58 -15.74
N ARG A 111 -15.14 23.83 -15.65
CA ARG A 111 -15.88 24.71 -16.56
C ARG A 111 -16.70 25.73 -15.79
N VAL A 112 -16.40 26.99 -16.02
CA VAL A 112 -17.12 28.14 -15.48
C VAL A 112 -17.65 28.99 -16.65
N GLY A 113 -18.95 28.86 -16.93
CA GLY A 113 -19.51 29.46 -18.14
C GLY A 113 -18.84 28.97 -19.44
N ALA A 114 -18.23 29.89 -20.19
CA ALA A 114 -17.44 29.57 -21.40
C ALA A 114 -15.97 29.27 -21.10
N MET A 115 -15.48 29.55 -19.90
CA MET A 115 -14.10 29.31 -19.51
C MET A 115 -13.88 27.83 -19.18
N ILE A 116 -12.72 27.28 -19.63
CA ILE A 116 -12.25 25.94 -19.30
C ILE A 116 -10.85 26.05 -18.72
N LEU A 117 -10.70 25.66 -17.46
CA LEU A 117 -9.44 25.57 -16.72
C LEU A 117 -9.07 24.12 -16.47
N GLN A 118 -7.83 23.75 -16.77
CA GLN A 118 -7.29 22.44 -16.45
C GLN A 118 -6.26 22.57 -15.32
N LYS A 119 -6.40 21.73 -14.29
CA LYS A 119 -5.49 21.61 -13.14
C LYS A 119 -4.84 20.24 -13.17
N GLU A 120 -3.51 20.19 -13.23
CA GLU A 120 -2.73 18.95 -13.23
C GLU A 120 -1.76 18.96 -12.07
N ARG A 121 -1.55 17.79 -11.41
CA ARG A 121 -0.76 17.73 -10.18
C ARG A 121 0.18 16.55 -10.17
N MET A 122 1.43 16.77 -9.69
CA MET A 122 2.42 15.73 -9.44
C MET A 122 3.36 16.12 -8.30
N LEU A 123 4.07 15.12 -7.76
CA LEU A 123 5.25 15.34 -6.91
C LEU A 123 6.53 15.19 -7.74
N VAL A 124 7.55 15.98 -7.42
CA VAL A 124 8.89 15.82 -8.00
C VAL A 124 9.53 14.58 -7.36
N SER A 125 10.11 13.72 -8.18
CA SER A 125 10.76 12.48 -7.73
C SER A 125 11.94 12.80 -6.82
N PHE A 126 11.94 12.20 -5.61
CA PHE A 126 12.99 12.33 -4.59
C PHE A 126 13.17 13.74 -3.98
N GLU A 127 12.34 14.70 -4.36
CA GLU A 127 12.31 16.05 -3.80
C GLU A 127 11.01 16.29 -3.02
N PRO A 128 11.05 16.97 -1.85
CA PRO A 128 9.83 17.35 -1.13
C PRO A 128 9.17 18.57 -1.77
N ARG A 129 8.61 18.35 -2.97
CA ARG A 129 8.00 19.41 -3.81
C ARG A 129 6.78 18.88 -4.57
N VAL A 130 5.66 19.55 -4.40
CA VAL A 130 4.46 19.39 -5.24
C VAL A 130 4.50 20.42 -6.37
N LEU A 131 4.16 19.98 -7.58
CA LEU A 131 3.93 20.86 -8.74
C LEU A 131 2.45 20.77 -9.13
N ILE A 132 1.82 21.92 -9.31
CA ILE A 132 0.45 22.03 -9.82
C ILE A 132 0.48 22.95 -11.04
N ARG A 133 0.10 22.42 -12.21
CA ARG A 133 0.01 23.18 -13.43
C ARG A 133 -1.43 23.56 -13.72
N TYR A 134 -1.66 24.84 -13.96
CA TYR A 134 -2.94 25.39 -14.42
C TYR A 134 -2.79 25.80 -15.87
N THR A 135 -3.72 25.35 -16.73
CA THR A 135 -3.77 25.70 -18.15
C THR A 135 -5.15 26.27 -18.46
N LEU A 136 -5.23 27.50 -18.91
CA LEU A 136 -6.46 28.14 -19.36
C LEU A 136 -6.75 27.72 -20.81
N LEU A 137 -7.49 26.63 -20.99
CA LEU A 137 -7.75 26.05 -22.30
C LEU A 137 -8.67 26.93 -23.14
N GLU A 138 -9.73 27.46 -22.53
CA GLU A 138 -10.70 28.32 -23.18
C GLU A 138 -11.05 29.51 -22.27
N SER A 139 -11.06 30.71 -22.84
CA SER A 139 -11.60 31.91 -22.21
C SER A 139 -11.96 32.96 -23.27
N GLY A 140 -13.11 33.60 -23.14
CA GLY A 140 -13.55 34.72 -23.94
C GLY A 140 -13.20 36.11 -23.36
N SER A 141 -12.61 36.15 -22.16
CA SER A 141 -12.34 37.37 -21.39
C SER A 141 -11.04 37.27 -20.61
N PRO A 142 -10.40 38.40 -20.25
CA PRO A 142 -9.31 38.38 -19.28
C PRO A 142 -9.70 37.60 -18.02
N THR A 143 -8.84 36.72 -17.55
CA THR A 143 -9.09 35.83 -16.43
C THR A 143 -8.01 36.01 -15.38
N LEU A 144 -8.42 36.41 -14.19
CA LEU A 144 -7.54 36.48 -13.02
C LEU A 144 -7.74 35.17 -12.20
N LEU A 145 -6.65 34.54 -11.83
CA LEU A 145 -6.65 33.42 -10.89
C LEU A 145 -6.10 33.88 -9.55
N ARG A 146 -6.86 33.57 -8.47
CA ARG A 146 -6.43 33.79 -7.09
C ARG A 146 -6.21 32.42 -6.44
N PHE A 147 -5.13 32.32 -5.65
CA PHE A 147 -4.72 31.09 -4.96
C PHE A 147 -4.60 31.35 -3.46
N ARG A 148 -5.34 30.60 -2.65
CA ARG A 148 -5.29 30.63 -1.18
C ARG A 148 -4.65 29.36 -0.63
N PRO A 149 -3.42 29.41 -0.06
CA PRO A 149 -2.79 28.26 0.57
C PRO A 149 -3.33 28.06 1.98
N PHE A 150 -3.78 26.85 2.30
CA PHE A 150 -4.21 26.44 3.64
C PHE A 150 -3.06 25.70 4.32
N LEU A 151 -2.49 26.34 5.35
CA LEU A 151 -1.32 25.84 6.08
C LEU A 151 -1.73 25.06 7.31
N ALA A 152 -1.09 23.89 7.54
CA ALA A 152 -1.35 23.05 8.70
C ALA A 152 -0.16 22.96 9.66
N PHE A 153 1.04 22.66 9.16
CA PHE A 153 2.29 22.51 9.93
C PHE A 153 2.10 21.67 11.19
N ARG A 154 1.59 20.45 11.03
CA ARG A 154 1.27 19.53 12.12
C ARG A 154 1.56 18.07 11.75
N SER A 155 1.73 17.25 12.80
CA SER A 155 1.74 15.78 12.63
C SER A 155 0.45 15.30 11.96
N VAL A 156 0.54 14.26 11.12
CA VAL A 156 -0.66 13.60 10.54
C VAL A 156 -1.55 12.97 11.61
N ASN A 157 -1.05 12.79 12.84
CA ASN A 157 -1.80 12.19 13.94
C ASN A 157 -2.56 13.22 14.79
N GLU A 158 -2.28 14.50 14.60
CA GLU A 158 -2.84 15.62 15.37
C GLU A 158 -3.71 16.52 14.49
N LEU A 159 -4.42 17.45 15.11
CA LEU A 159 -5.21 18.50 14.46
C LEU A 159 -4.80 19.84 15.05
N THR A 160 -4.74 20.86 14.19
CA THR A 160 -4.38 22.24 14.59
C THR A 160 -5.65 23.04 14.86
N HIS A 161 -5.55 23.93 15.86
CA HIS A 161 -6.56 24.95 16.14
C HIS A 161 -5.92 26.32 16.16
N GLU A 162 -6.73 27.39 15.94
CA GLU A 162 -6.26 28.76 16.02
C GLU A 162 -5.46 28.98 17.30
N ASN A 163 -4.26 29.52 17.17
CA ASN A 163 -3.37 29.78 18.31
C ASN A 163 -2.42 30.97 18.03
N PRO A 164 -1.98 31.68 19.05
CA PRO A 164 -1.13 32.87 18.91
C PRO A 164 0.33 32.56 18.54
N LEU A 165 0.75 31.28 18.53
CA LEU A 165 2.12 30.88 18.20
C LEU A 165 2.35 30.75 16.71
N ALA A 166 1.27 30.66 15.93
CA ALA A 166 1.32 30.55 14.48
C ALA A 166 1.80 31.86 13.86
N ASN A 167 2.89 31.81 13.09
CA ASN A 167 3.39 32.96 12.34
C ASN A 167 2.60 33.14 11.03
N PRO A 168 1.81 34.21 10.87
CA PRO A 168 1.07 34.48 9.64
C PRO A 168 1.90 35.21 8.57
N ASN A 169 3.09 35.69 8.88
CA ASN A 169 3.89 36.49 7.98
C ASN A 169 4.49 35.66 6.85
N MET A 170 4.61 36.28 5.69
CA MET A 170 5.16 35.68 4.49
C MET A 170 6.37 36.47 4.02
N ASP A 171 7.53 35.82 3.96
CA ASP A 171 8.77 36.40 3.46
C ASP A 171 8.88 36.26 1.92
N GLU A 172 9.69 37.12 1.31
CA GLU A 172 9.88 37.17 -0.15
C GLU A 172 10.78 36.03 -0.65
N CYS A 173 10.41 35.46 -1.79
CA CYS A 173 11.28 34.58 -2.59
C CYS A 173 11.00 34.77 -4.09
N GLU A 174 11.78 34.14 -4.97
CA GLU A 174 11.62 34.28 -6.41
C GLU A 174 10.22 33.90 -6.90
N ASN A 175 9.48 34.85 -7.48
CA ASN A 175 8.10 34.67 -7.95
C ASN A 175 7.16 34.01 -6.94
N GLY A 176 7.23 34.38 -5.66
CA GLY A 176 6.40 33.80 -4.63
C GLY A 176 6.68 34.32 -3.24
N ARG A 177 6.30 33.53 -2.26
CA ARG A 177 6.52 33.79 -0.83
C ARG A 177 6.87 32.48 -0.11
N PHE A 178 7.49 32.57 1.08
CA PHE A 178 7.64 31.41 1.97
C PHE A 178 7.17 31.75 3.40
N ASN A 179 6.81 30.71 4.13
CA ASN A 179 6.38 30.80 5.50
C ASN A 179 7.04 29.69 6.34
N ARG A 180 7.33 29.99 7.60
CA ARG A 180 7.59 29.02 8.65
C ARG A 180 6.61 29.29 9.76
N MET A 181 5.53 28.50 9.82
CA MET A 181 4.43 28.74 10.72
C MET A 181 4.81 28.56 12.20
N TYR A 182 5.70 27.60 12.50
CA TYR A 182 6.21 27.36 13.87
C TYR A 182 7.72 27.14 13.87
N PRO A 183 8.43 27.50 14.97
CA PRO A 183 9.84 27.15 15.17
C PRO A 183 10.06 25.63 15.08
N GLY A 184 11.20 25.22 14.53
CA GLY A 184 11.54 23.81 14.34
C GLY A 184 11.02 23.18 13.04
N PHE A 185 10.03 23.77 12.39
CA PHE A 185 9.59 23.35 11.06
C PHE A 185 10.48 23.92 9.94
N PRO A 186 10.55 23.27 8.77
CA PRO A 186 11.19 23.85 7.60
C PRO A 186 10.38 25.05 7.04
N ASN A 187 11.01 25.87 6.20
CA ASN A 187 10.28 26.84 5.40
C ASN A 187 9.43 26.13 4.35
N LEU A 188 8.22 26.62 4.13
CA LEU A 188 7.37 26.21 3.01
C LEU A 188 7.43 27.31 1.95
N TYR A 189 8.12 27.06 0.85
CA TYR A 189 8.20 27.93 -0.33
C TYR A 189 7.00 27.68 -1.23
N MET A 190 6.33 28.73 -1.65
CA MET A 190 5.20 28.74 -2.57
C MET A 190 5.53 29.67 -3.73
N GLN A 191 5.97 29.08 -4.83
CA GLN A 191 6.54 29.80 -5.98
C GLN A 191 5.77 29.51 -7.26
N PHE A 192 5.81 30.43 -8.21
CA PHE A 192 5.15 30.26 -9.50
C PHE A 192 6.15 30.39 -10.65
N SER A 193 5.86 29.74 -11.78
CA SER A 193 6.68 29.84 -13.01
C SER A 193 6.58 31.19 -13.71
N LYS A 194 5.82 32.11 -13.15
CA LYS A 194 5.53 33.47 -13.63
C LYS A 194 5.41 34.41 -12.43
N SER A 195 5.69 35.69 -12.60
CA SER A 195 5.48 36.69 -11.54
C SER A 195 4.04 36.69 -11.05
N VAL A 196 3.86 36.78 -9.74
CA VAL A 196 2.55 36.82 -9.05
C VAL A 196 2.52 38.01 -8.09
N GLU A 197 1.34 38.56 -7.87
CA GLU A 197 1.09 39.54 -6.82
C GLU A 197 0.66 38.76 -5.55
N TYR A 198 1.18 39.17 -4.39
CA TYR A 198 0.80 38.62 -3.11
C TYR A 198 0.09 39.66 -2.26
N HIS A 199 -1.08 39.29 -1.74
CA HIS A 199 -1.88 40.11 -0.83
C HIS A 199 -1.87 39.45 0.55
N HIS A 200 -1.35 40.18 1.55
CA HIS A 200 -1.30 39.73 2.93
C HIS A 200 -2.67 39.95 3.57
N ASP A 201 -3.37 38.85 3.88
CA ASP A 201 -4.73 38.83 4.46
C ASP A 201 -4.88 37.58 5.34
N PRO A 202 -4.21 37.56 6.52
CA PRO A 202 -4.18 36.36 7.35
C PRO A 202 -5.53 36.08 8.00
N GLN A 203 -6.04 34.88 7.77
CA GLN A 203 -7.32 34.40 8.30
C GLN A 203 -7.21 32.95 8.75
N TRP A 204 -7.92 32.62 9.86
CA TRP A 204 -8.15 31.26 10.28
C TRP A 204 -9.49 30.74 9.75
N TYR A 205 -9.44 29.65 8.98
CA TYR A 205 -10.62 28.93 8.55
C TYR A 205 -10.92 27.84 9.60
N LYS A 206 -11.96 28.06 10.39
CA LYS A 206 -12.26 27.27 11.58
C LYS A 206 -13.20 26.11 11.31
N ASP A 207 -13.10 25.06 12.15
CA ASP A 207 -14.00 23.91 12.14
C ASP A 207 -14.06 23.15 10.79
N ILE A 208 -12.99 23.12 10.01
CA ILE A 208 -12.89 22.25 8.82
C ILE A 208 -12.98 20.81 9.31
N GLU A 209 -13.94 20.03 8.78
CA GLU A 209 -14.22 18.69 9.27
C GLU A 209 -13.70 17.58 8.35
N TYR A 210 -13.02 16.62 8.95
CA TYR A 210 -12.56 15.40 8.29
C TYR A 210 -13.57 14.26 8.50
N ARG A 211 -14.49 14.10 7.57
CA ARG A 211 -15.61 13.15 7.61
C ARG A 211 -15.21 11.72 7.99
N LYS A 212 -14.10 11.21 7.46
CA LYS A 212 -13.66 9.84 7.73
C LYS A 212 -13.12 9.67 9.14
N GLU A 213 -12.55 10.71 9.73
CA GLU A 213 -12.14 10.68 11.14
C GLU A 213 -13.38 10.70 12.07
N ARG A 214 -14.37 11.55 11.77
CA ARG A 214 -15.65 11.56 12.48
C ARG A 214 -16.35 10.20 12.43
N GLN A 215 -16.44 9.59 11.24
CA GLN A 215 -17.07 8.27 11.06
C GLN A 215 -16.38 7.17 11.87
N ARG A 216 -15.10 7.34 12.18
CA ARG A 216 -14.28 6.42 12.98
C ARG A 216 -14.29 6.77 14.48
N GLY A 217 -14.97 7.84 14.89
CA GLY A 217 -15.04 8.27 16.28
C GLY A 217 -13.77 8.96 16.80
N TYR A 218 -12.95 9.53 15.91
CA TYR A 218 -11.76 10.31 16.27
C TYR A 218 -12.05 11.82 16.21
N ALA A 219 -11.14 12.63 16.80
CA ALA A 219 -11.13 14.07 16.59
C ALA A 219 -11.06 14.37 15.09
N SER A 220 -11.95 15.24 14.60
CA SER A 220 -12.21 15.42 13.18
C SER A 220 -12.25 16.87 12.71
N LYS A 221 -12.19 17.86 13.61
CA LYS A 221 -12.27 19.28 13.29
C LYS A 221 -10.92 19.96 13.44
N GLU A 222 -10.55 20.78 12.47
CA GLU A 222 -9.28 21.48 12.40
C GLU A 222 -9.48 22.93 11.98
N ASP A 223 -8.66 23.84 12.50
CA ASP A 223 -8.54 25.21 12.00
C ASP A 223 -7.27 25.33 11.16
N LEU A 224 -7.37 25.91 9.97
CA LEU A 224 -6.23 26.10 9.06
C LEU A 224 -5.95 27.59 8.85
N LEU A 225 -4.67 27.97 8.91
CA LEU A 225 -4.22 29.33 8.64
C LEU A 225 -4.06 29.54 7.14
N VAL A 226 -4.70 30.61 6.64
CA VAL A 226 -4.44 31.19 5.29
C VAL A 226 -3.77 32.52 5.49
N PRO A 227 -2.47 32.68 5.20
CA PRO A 227 -1.73 33.92 5.48
C PRO A 227 -2.04 35.06 4.49
N GLY A 228 -2.76 34.76 3.42
CA GLY A 228 -3.13 35.66 2.35
C GLY A 228 -3.34 34.90 1.05
N TYR A 229 -3.25 35.59 -0.07
CA TYR A 229 -3.48 34.97 -1.38
C TYR A 229 -2.54 35.52 -2.46
N PHE A 230 -2.35 34.71 -3.49
CA PHE A 230 -1.61 35.10 -4.70
C PHE A 230 -2.59 35.35 -5.84
N GLU A 231 -2.29 36.36 -6.69
CA GLU A 231 -3.07 36.65 -7.89
C GLU A 231 -2.17 36.72 -9.13
N LEU A 232 -2.69 36.23 -10.24
CA LEU A 232 -2.08 36.37 -11.54
C LEU A 232 -3.10 36.36 -12.68
N GLU A 233 -2.86 37.13 -13.71
CA GLU A 233 -3.66 37.09 -14.95
C GLU A 233 -3.19 35.96 -15.87
N MET A 234 -4.17 35.30 -16.49
CA MET A 234 -3.94 34.27 -17.51
C MET A 234 -4.68 34.57 -18.80
N LYS A 235 -4.02 34.27 -19.91
CA LYS A 235 -4.59 34.34 -21.26
C LYS A 235 -4.95 32.95 -21.74
N LYS A 236 -5.92 32.84 -22.67
CA LYS A 236 -6.26 31.59 -23.35
C LYS A 236 -5.00 30.90 -23.90
N GLY A 237 -4.84 29.60 -23.66
CA GLY A 237 -3.69 28.79 -24.04
C GLY A 237 -2.48 28.90 -23.12
N GLU A 238 -2.48 29.81 -22.15
CA GLU A 238 -1.37 30.00 -21.21
C GLU A 238 -1.40 28.93 -20.11
N SER A 239 -0.18 28.53 -19.67
CA SER A 239 -0.01 27.63 -18.51
C SER A 239 0.92 28.27 -17.48
N VAL A 240 0.56 28.09 -16.20
CA VAL A 240 1.39 28.48 -15.05
C VAL A 240 1.59 27.25 -14.15
N ILE A 241 2.77 27.14 -13.54
CA ILE A 241 3.10 26.07 -12.59
C ILE A 241 3.29 26.69 -11.21
N PHE A 242 2.49 26.23 -10.24
CA PHE A 242 2.73 26.42 -8.81
C PHE A 242 3.69 25.33 -8.31
N ALA A 243 4.65 25.72 -7.46
CA ALA A 243 5.59 24.84 -6.80
C ALA A 243 5.52 25.05 -5.28
N GLY A 244 5.04 24.06 -4.52
CA GLY A 244 5.06 24.05 -3.06
C GLY A 244 6.16 23.10 -2.56
N GLY A 245 7.16 23.59 -1.81
CA GLY A 245 8.27 22.75 -1.36
C GLY A 245 9.04 23.35 -0.20
N VAL A 246 9.97 22.59 0.41
CA VAL A 246 10.73 23.04 1.58
C VAL A 246 12.08 23.66 1.23
N THR A 247 12.38 23.79 -0.04
CA THR A 247 13.56 24.49 -0.57
C THR A 247 13.15 25.46 -1.64
N GLU A 248 13.81 26.60 -1.74
CA GLU A 248 13.61 27.53 -2.83
C GLU A 248 14.08 26.91 -4.15
N CYS A 249 13.36 27.17 -5.24
CA CYS A 249 13.75 26.74 -6.58
C CYS A 249 13.85 27.93 -7.54
N LYS A 250 14.69 27.76 -8.57
CA LYS A 250 14.73 28.74 -9.70
C LYS A 250 13.47 28.55 -10.54
N THR A 251 12.59 29.54 -10.54
CA THR A 251 11.25 29.43 -11.12
C THR A 251 11.26 29.25 -12.66
N ASN A 252 12.30 29.70 -13.34
CA ASN A 252 12.51 29.48 -14.78
C ASN A 252 12.78 28.01 -15.13
N THR A 253 13.17 27.17 -14.15
CA THR A 253 13.42 25.72 -14.34
C THR A 253 12.16 24.87 -14.21
N LEU A 254 11.07 25.39 -13.66
CA LEU A 254 9.85 24.63 -13.35
C LEU A 254 9.24 23.90 -14.57
N LYS A 255 9.27 24.54 -15.75
CA LYS A 255 8.79 23.91 -16.99
C LYS A 255 9.66 22.70 -17.39
N ASN A 256 10.97 22.79 -17.19
CA ASN A 256 11.89 21.69 -17.50
C ASN A 256 11.74 20.54 -16.46
N ILE A 257 11.58 20.86 -15.17
CA ILE A 257 11.30 19.87 -14.13
C ILE A 257 10.01 19.15 -14.47
N TRP A 258 8.94 19.87 -14.80
CA TRP A 258 7.66 19.30 -15.23
C TRP A 258 7.83 18.29 -16.37
N LYS A 259 8.52 18.71 -17.44
CA LYS A 259 8.75 17.87 -18.62
C LYS A 259 9.49 16.58 -18.25
N LYS A 260 10.60 16.67 -17.51
CA LYS A 260 11.39 15.49 -17.07
C LYS A 260 10.58 14.55 -16.20
N GLU A 261 9.75 15.09 -15.32
CA GLU A 261 8.89 14.27 -14.47
C GLU A 261 7.79 13.56 -15.29
N MET A 262 7.21 14.21 -16.31
CA MET A 262 6.25 13.57 -17.22
C MET A 262 6.84 12.37 -17.96
N GLU A 263 8.08 12.50 -18.45
CA GLU A 263 8.79 11.44 -19.18
C GLU A 263 9.05 10.18 -18.31
N ARG A 264 9.09 10.35 -16.99
CA ARG A 264 9.29 9.24 -16.02
C ARG A 264 8.02 8.54 -15.61
N ARG A 265 6.83 9.07 -15.93
CA ARG A 265 5.55 8.54 -15.43
C ARG A 265 5.14 7.29 -16.19
N ILE A 266 4.55 6.35 -15.45
CA ILE A 266 3.92 5.15 -16.00
C ILE A 266 2.52 5.55 -16.48
N HIS A 267 2.21 5.28 -17.76
CA HIS A 267 0.85 5.40 -18.28
C HIS A 267 -0.02 4.27 -17.71
N ARG A 268 -1.18 4.62 -17.17
CA ARG A 268 -2.16 3.69 -16.61
C ARG A 268 -3.25 3.41 -17.64
N THR A 269 -2.98 2.48 -18.51
CA THR A 269 -3.85 2.12 -19.64
C THR A 269 -4.68 0.86 -19.40
N ASP A 270 -4.29 0.09 -18.38
CA ASP A 270 -4.91 -1.18 -18.00
C ASP A 270 -4.65 -1.48 -16.51
N MET A 271 -5.19 -2.60 -16.03
CA MET A 271 -5.02 -3.06 -14.67
C MET A 271 -3.54 -3.25 -14.28
N PHE A 272 -2.75 -3.89 -15.15
CA PHE A 272 -1.36 -4.21 -14.84
C PHE A 272 -0.49 -2.95 -14.73
N SER A 273 -0.57 -2.05 -15.71
CA SER A 273 0.17 -0.78 -15.69
C SER A 273 -0.24 0.11 -14.51
N THR A 274 -1.51 0.06 -14.11
CA THR A 274 -2.02 0.76 -12.93
C THR A 274 -1.44 0.18 -11.64
N LEU A 275 -1.42 -1.15 -11.48
CA LEU A 275 -0.81 -1.82 -10.34
C LEU A 275 0.72 -1.62 -10.31
N LYS A 276 1.40 -1.62 -11.46
CA LYS A 276 2.81 -1.28 -11.59
C LYS A 276 3.11 0.13 -11.06
N ASN A 277 2.26 1.10 -11.39
CA ASN A 277 2.36 2.44 -10.84
C ASN A 277 2.12 2.43 -9.32
N SER A 278 1.10 1.72 -8.84
CA SER A 278 0.80 1.61 -7.41
C SER A 278 1.95 0.97 -6.62
N ALA A 279 2.51 -0.14 -7.09
CA ALA A 279 3.66 -0.79 -6.49
C ALA A 279 4.86 0.15 -6.35
N SER A 280 5.12 0.96 -7.37
CA SER A 280 6.23 1.93 -7.36
C SER A 280 6.06 3.06 -6.34
N GLN A 281 4.88 3.27 -5.79
CA GLN A 281 4.62 4.29 -4.77
C GLN A 281 5.03 3.86 -3.35
N PHE A 282 5.19 2.55 -3.11
CA PHE A 282 5.61 2.03 -1.81
C PHE A 282 7.11 2.14 -1.56
N TYR A 283 7.92 2.50 -2.56
CA TYR A 283 9.35 2.67 -2.38
C TYR A 283 9.65 3.94 -1.57
N LYS A 284 10.52 3.81 -0.58
CA LYS A 284 11.07 4.93 0.20
C LYS A 284 12.59 4.85 0.18
N ARG A 285 13.22 5.69 -0.62
CA ARG A 285 14.67 5.83 -0.66
C ARG A 285 15.16 6.70 0.48
N GLU A 286 16.21 6.22 1.13
CA GLU A 286 16.98 6.93 2.15
C GLU A 286 18.47 6.71 1.81
N ASP A 287 19.11 7.70 1.22
CA ASP A 287 20.49 7.61 0.72
C ASP A 287 20.66 6.45 -0.30
N ASP A 288 21.50 5.47 0.03
CA ASP A 288 21.76 4.26 -0.76
C ASP A 288 20.77 3.12 -0.47
N LYS A 289 19.97 3.23 0.60
CA LYS A 289 18.96 2.25 1.02
C LYS A 289 17.61 2.52 0.37
N CYS A 290 16.80 1.49 0.29
CA CYS A 290 15.41 1.59 -0.15
C CYS A 290 14.53 0.67 0.68
N TYR A 291 13.55 1.24 1.36
CA TYR A 291 12.53 0.52 2.11
C TYR A 291 11.28 0.33 1.27
N LEU A 292 10.59 -0.79 1.46
CA LEU A 292 9.25 -1.01 0.95
C LEU A 292 8.26 -0.70 2.07
N LEU A 293 7.48 0.38 1.94
CA LEU A 293 6.43 0.71 2.90
C LEU A 293 5.29 -0.29 2.79
N ALA A 294 4.73 -0.72 3.93
CA ALA A 294 3.61 -1.67 3.94
C ALA A 294 2.33 -1.06 3.34
N GLY A 295 2.22 0.27 3.29
CA GLY A 295 1.09 0.97 2.69
C GLY A 295 0.96 2.42 3.15
N PHE A 296 -0.14 3.05 2.75
CA PHE A 296 -0.47 4.43 3.08
C PHE A 296 -1.85 4.54 3.74
N PRO A 297 -2.07 5.56 4.60
CA PRO A 297 -1.19 6.72 4.83
C PRO A 297 -0.24 6.59 6.04
N TRP A 298 -0.39 5.58 6.90
CA TRP A 298 0.28 5.53 8.21
C TRP A 298 1.32 4.42 8.36
N PHE A 299 1.43 3.49 7.40
CA PHE A 299 2.36 2.39 7.53
C PHE A 299 3.81 2.79 7.27
N LYS A 300 4.70 2.21 8.06
CA LYS A 300 6.15 2.26 7.88
C LYS A 300 6.64 1.01 7.14
N ALA A 301 7.94 0.83 7.04
CA ALA A 301 8.54 -0.41 6.57
C ALA A 301 8.32 -1.51 7.62
N ASP A 302 7.60 -2.55 7.23
CA ASP A 302 7.33 -3.74 8.03
C ASP A 302 7.98 -4.95 7.35
N ALA A 303 8.69 -5.76 8.11
CA ALA A 303 9.51 -6.85 7.57
C ALA A 303 8.65 -7.93 6.89
N ARG A 304 7.52 -8.34 7.51
CA ARG A 304 6.61 -9.33 6.90
C ARG A 304 6.00 -8.79 5.62
N ALA A 305 5.47 -7.56 5.64
CA ALA A 305 4.90 -6.93 4.45
C ALA A 305 5.95 -6.77 3.34
N THR A 306 7.20 -6.42 3.69
CA THR A 306 8.30 -6.31 2.76
C THR A 306 8.60 -7.64 2.09
N PHE A 307 8.88 -8.70 2.85
CA PHE A 307 9.26 -10.00 2.28
C PHE A 307 8.12 -10.69 1.53
N PHE A 308 6.88 -10.46 1.95
CA PHE A 308 5.71 -10.91 1.20
C PHE A 308 5.58 -10.22 -0.16
N SER A 309 5.85 -8.91 -0.22
CA SER A 309 5.49 -8.04 -1.35
C SER A 309 6.64 -7.77 -2.32
N VAL A 310 7.90 -7.81 -1.86
CA VAL A 310 9.04 -7.27 -2.59
C VAL A 310 9.20 -7.87 -3.99
N ALA A 311 9.08 -9.19 -4.15
CA ALA A 311 9.23 -9.81 -5.46
C ALA A 311 8.17 -9.31 -6.46
N SER A 312 6.90 -9.27 -6.03
CA SER A 312 5.82 -8.80 -6.90
C SER A 312 5.85 -7.29 -7.13
N CYS A 313 6.30 -6.51 -6.14
CA CYS A 313 6.44 -5.07 -6.30
C CYS A 313 7.74 -4.64 -7.00
N THR A 314 8.62 -5.58 -7.39
CA THR A 314 9.89 -5.28 -8.10
C THR A 314 10.07 -6.18 -9.31
N LEU A 315 10.33 -7.47 -9.13
CA LEU A 315 10.68 -8.41 -10.18
C LEU A 315 9.53 -8.67 -11.17
N ASP A 316 8.30 -8.88 -10.64
CA ASP A 316 7.13 -9.19 -11.47
C ASP A 316 6.66 -7.97 -12.30
N ILE A 317 7.15 -6.77 -11.98
CA ILE A 317 6.87 -5.52 -12.70
C ILE A 317 8.09 -4.97 -13.46
N ASP A 318 9.11 -5.78 -13.65
CA ASP A 318 10.35 -5.46 -14.40
C ASP A 318 11.10 -4.25 -13.81
N ARG A 319 11.39 -4.30 -12.48
CA ARG A 319 12.14 -3.29 -11.73
C ARG A 319 13.24 -3.92 -10.86
N PRO A 320 14.19 -4.67 -11.43
CA PRO A 320 15.23 -5.39 -10.69
C PRO A 320 16.15 -4.46 -9.89
N GLU A 321 16.32 -3.22 -10.32
CA GLU A 321 17.08 -2.19 -9.59
C GLU A 321 16.51 -1.90 -8.20
N TYR A 322 15.19 -2.02 -8.02
CA TYR A 322 14.56 -1.87 -6.71
C TYR A 322 14.63 -3.16 -5.88
N TRP A 323 14.68 -4.33 -6.52
CA TRP A 323 15.00 -5.56 -5.80
C TRP A 323 16.38 -5.45 -5.15
N ASP A 324 17.41 -5.05 -5.91
CA ASP A 324 18.76 -4.86 -5.38
C ASP A 324 18.78 -3.86 -4.22
N ALA A 325 18.16 -2.69 -4.39
CA ALA A 325 18.13 -1.65 -3.36
C ALA A 325 17.38 -2.09 -2.09
N ILE A 326 16.26 -2.82 -2.21
CA ILE A 326 15.45 -3.26 -1.08
C ILE A 326 16.03 -4.51 -0.43
N MET A 327 16.35 -5.56 -1.21
CA MET A 327 16.81 -6.81 -0.64
C MET A 327 18.30 -6.76 -0.28
N ASN A 328 19.18 -6.44 -1.25
CA ASN A 328 20.63 -6.57 -1.05
C ASN A 328 21.21 -5.44 -0.19
N LYS A 329 20.76 -4.20 -0.43
CA LYS A 329 21.33 -3.02 0.28
C LYS A 329 20.62 -2.67 1.58
N THR A 330 19.37 -3.14 1.78
CA THR A 330 18.59 -2.78 2.96
C THR A 330 18.21 -3.99 3.81
N ALA A 331 17.43 -4.94 3.27
CA ALA A 331 16.83 -6.00 4.06
C ALA A 331 17.86 -7.05 4.55
N ILE A 332 18.77 -7.50 3.70
CA ILE A 332 19.80 -8.48 4.11
C ILE A 332 20.68 -7.95 5.25
N PRO A 333 21.22 -6.72 5.21
CA PRO A 333 21.93 -6.15 6.36
C PRO A 333 21.10 -6.13 7.65
N GLU A 334 19.80 -5.80 7.58
CA GLU A 334 18.94 -5.79 8.76
C GLU A 334 18.62 -7.19 9.29
N VAL A 335 18.40 -8.18 8.41
CA VAL A 335 18.26 -9.60 8.77
C VAL A 335 19.52 -10.11 9.48
N LEU A 336 20.69 -9.81 8.94
CA LEU A 336 21.98 -10.18 9.55
C LEU A 336 22.20 -9.48 10.90
N SER A 337 21.86 -8.20 11.03
CA SER A 337 21.92 -7.49 12.30
C SER A 337 21.01 -8.12 13.35
N PHE A 338 19.77 -8.48 12.99
CA PHE A 338 18.86 -9.21 13.88
C PHE A 338 19.42 -10.57 14.30
N MET A 339 19.86 -11.41 13.34
CA MET A 339 20.39 -12.74 13.62
C MET A 339 21.66 -12.71 14.50
N ASN A 340 22.43 -11.63 14.45
CA ASN A 340 23.60 -11.39 15.26
C ASN A 340 23.33 -10.68 16.61
N GLY A 341 22.07 -10.57 17.01
CA GLY A 341 21.66 -9.97 18.29
C GLY A 341 21.68 -8.43 18.32
N ARG A 342 21.80 -7.78 17.16
CA ARG A 342 21.83 -6.31 17.03
C ARG A 342 20.48 -5.75 16.53
N ALA A 343 19.37 -6.21 17.13
CA ALA A 343 18.02 -5.81 16.77
C ALA A 343 17.78 -4.29 16.86
N HIS A 344 18.54 -3.57 17.69
CA HIS A 344 18.47 -2.10 17.80
C HIS A 344 18.94 -1.34 16.56
N GLU A 345 19.68 -1.98 15.65
CA GLU A 345 20.11 -1.40 14.37
C GLU A 345 19.05 -1.56 13.26
N VAL A 346 18.01 -2.36 13.50
CA VAL A 346 16.96 -2.68 12.51
C VAL A 346 15.90 -1.60 12.50
N LYS A 347 15.62 -1.05 11.32
CA LYS A 347 14.56 -0.04 11.14
C LYS A 347 13.21 -0.68 10.72
N MET A 348 13.22 -1.82 10.04
CA MET A 348 12.00 -2.54 9.70
C MET A 348 11.33 -3.09 10.96
N THR A 349 10.06 -2.75 11.15
CA THR A 349 9.27 -3.28 12.27
C THR A 349 8.98 -4.77 12.08
N GLY A 350 8.81 -5.50 13.19
CA GLY A 350 8.38 -6.89 13.17
C GLY A 350 9.41 -7.91 12.70
N ILE A 351 10.70 -7.57 12.60
CA ILE A 351 11.75 -8.50 12.16
C ILE A 351 11.87 -9.74 13.08
N ASP A 352 11.51 -9.60 14.34
CA ASP A 352 11.53 -10.65 15.38
C ASP A 352 10.26 -11.51 15.43
N GLU A 353 9.30 -11.29 14.52
CA GLU A 353 8.11 -12.10 14.42
C GLU A 353 8.44 -13.53 13.91
N PRO A 354 7.77 -14.58 14.45
CA PRO A 354 8.16 -15.99 14.23
C PRO A 354 8.24 -16.45 12.78
N ASP A 355 7.46 -15.88 11.88
CA ASP A 355 7.37 -16.27 10.47
C ASP A 355 8.23 -15.41 9.52
N VAL A 356 8.77 -14.29 10.00
CA VAL A 356 9.33 -13.25 9.12
C VAL A 356 10.57 -13.71 8.35
N LEU A 357 11.49 -14.40 9.02
CA LEU A 357 12.68 -14.95 8.32
C LEU A 357 12.31 -16.07 7.33
N LEU A 358 11.19 -16.76 7.55
CA LEU A 358 10.68 -17.75 6.58
C LEU A 358 10.09 -17.05 5.35
N TRP A 359 9.42 -15.91 5.52
CA TRP A 359 9.00 -15.05 4.41
C TRP A 359 10.19 -14.46 3.65
N PHE A 360 11.28 -14.14 4.34
CA PHE A 360 12.54 -13.73 3.70
C PHE A 360 13.08 -14.82 2.77
N VAL A 361 13.20 -16.08 3.24
CA VAL A 361 13.58 -17.21 2.39
C VAL A 361 12.60 -17.39 1.22
N ARG A 362 11.30 -17.21 1.48
CA ARG A 362 10.28 -17.27 0.42
C ARG A 362 10.44 -16.16 -0.64
N ALA A 363 10.86 -14.95 -0.27
CA ALA A 363 11.16 -13.89 -1.22
C ALA A 363 12.34 -14.28 -2.13
N ILE A 364 13.40 -14.87 -1.57
CA ILE A 364 14.53 -15.40 -2.34
C ILE A 364 14.11 -16.54 -3.28
N GLN A 365 13.20 -17.42 -2.82
CA GLN A 365 12.62 -18.47 -3.67
C GLN A 365 11.84 -17.90 -4.87
N LYS A 366 11.17 -16.75 -4.71
CA LYS A 366 10.54 -16.05 -5.84
C LYS A 366 11.60 -15.47 -6.81
N PHE A 367 12.73 -15.00 -6.29
CA PHE A 367 13.86 -14.57 -7.12
C PHE A 367 14.40 -15.75 -7.95
N ALA A 368 14.67 -16.91 -7.32
CA ALA A 368 15.10 -18.12 -8.02
C ALA A 368 14.12 -18.54 -9.14
N HIS A 369 12.83 -18.36 -8.91
CA HIS A 369 11.79 -18.66 -9.89
C HIS A 369 11.74 -17.66 -11.06
N LYS A 370 12.08 -16.40 -10.83
CA LYS A 370 12.14 -15.36 -11.86
C LYS A 370 13.39 -15.47 -12.73
N TYR A 371 14.49 -15.82 -12.13
CA TYR A 371 15.81 -16.01 -12.77
C TYR A 371 16.16 -17.50 -12.81
N THR A 372 17.11 -17.94 -12.01
CA THR A 372 17.48 -19.36 -11.89
C THR A 372 17.80 -19.74 -10.44
N VAL A 373 17.66 -21.03 -10.13
CA VAL A 373 18.06 -21.58 -8.82
C VAL A 373 19.58 -21.40 -8.62
N ARG A 374 20.37 -21.53 -9.68
CA ARG A 374 21.82 -21.34 -9.65
C ARG A 374 22.21 -19.93 -9.23
N GLU A 375 21.61 -18.89 -9.84
CA GLU A 375 21.87 -17.51 -9.46
C GLU A 375 21.45 -17.23 -8.01
N ALA A 376 20.32 -17.78 -7.57
CA ALA A 376 19.88 -17.66 -6.20
C ALA A 376 20.83 -18.37 -5.22
N ALA A 377 21.38 -19.52 -5.58
CA ALA A 377 22.36 -20.26 -4.79
C ALA A 377 23.67 -19.48 -4.63
N ASP A 378 24.16 -18.90 -5.72
CA ASP A 378 25.39 -18.10 -5.73
C ASP A 378 25.25 -16.83 -4.87
N LEU A 379 24.09 -16.16 -4.90
CA LEU A 379 23.87 -14.90 -4.17
C LEU A 379 23.36 -15.10 -2.72
N TYR A 380 22.52 -16.09 -2.48
CA TYR A 380 21.73 -16.17 -1.24
C TYR A 380 21.78 -17.56 -0.58
N GLY A 381 22.42 -18.56 -1.19
CA GLY A 381 22.38 -19.95 -0.69
C GLY A 381 22.90 -20.10 0.73
N GLN A 382 24.04 -19.47 1.04
CA GLN A 382 24.58 -19.50 2.40
C GLN A 382 23.66 -18.80 3.40
N LEU A 383 23.06 -17.68 3.02
CA LEU A 383 22.17 -16.92 3.89
C LEU A 383 20.88 -17.69 4.20
N CYS A 384 20.31 -18.42 3.23
CA CYS A 384 19.18 -19.31 3.47
C CYS A 384 19.55 -20.43 4.46
N LEU A 385 20.74 -21.03 4.33
CA LEU A 385 21.24 -22.02 5.29
C LEU A 385 21.42 -21.42 6.69
N ASP A 386 21.92 -20.19 6.78
CA ASP A 386 22.11 -19.49 8.06
C ASP A 386 20.75 -19.22 8.75
N VAL A 387 19.71 -18.85 8.01
CA VAL A 387 18.34 -18.71 8.53
C VAL A 387 17.81 -20.04 9.06
N ILE A 388 17.92 -21.14 8.31
CA ILE A 388 17.48 -22.47 8.81
C ILE A 388 18.26 -22.86 10.07
N THR A 389 19.56 -22.61 10.07
CA THR A 389 20.44 -22.91 11.20
C THR A 389 20.08 -22.07 12.43
N PHE A 390 19.70 -20.82 12.24
CA PHE A 390 19.28 -19.88 13.30
C PHE A 390 18.06 -20.44 14.06
N TYR A 391 17.01 -20.90 13.36
CA TYR A 391 15.87 -21.57 13.98
C TYR A 391 16.27 -22.87 14.67
N ARG A 392 17.03 -23.71 14.02
CA ARG A 392 17.42 -25.03 14.57
C ARG A 392 18.31 -24.94 15.81
N LYS A 393 19.15 -23.93 15.91
CA LYS A 393 19.96 -23.67 17.09
C LYS A 393 19.18 -22.98 18.23
N GLN A 394 17.84 -22.83 18.07
CA GLN A 394 16.98 -22.17 19.04
C GLN A 394 17.36 -20.71 19.31
N ASN A 395 17.96 -20.04 18.32
CA ASN A 395 18.41 -18.66 18.45
C ASN A 395 17.28 -17.63 18.23
N HIS A 396 16.15 -18.07 17.62
CA HIS A 396 15.00 -17.20 17.43
C HIS A 396 14.30 -16.94 18.77
N PRO A 397 14.04 -15.68 19.18
CA PRO A 397 13.53 -15.38 20.52
C PRO A 397 12.09 -15.84 20.78
N ARG A 398 11.33 -16.16 19.72
CA ARG A 398 9.88 -16.46 19.80
C ARG A 398 9.46 -17.71 19.02
N ALA A 399 10.40 -18.52 18.51
CA ALA A 399 10.11 -19.72 17.74
C ALA A 399 11.11 -20.82 18.08
N TRP A 400 10.60 -22.02 18.35
CA TRP A 400 11.40 -23.16 18.81
C TRP A 400 11.14 -24.37 17.93
N VAL A 401 12.17 -24.97 17.36
CA VAL A 401 12.08 -26.22 16.60
C VAL A 401 12.07 -27.38 17.59
N HIS A 402 10.98 -28.15 17.63
CA HIS A 402 10.85 -29.32 18.47
C HIS A 402 11.45 -30.58 17.85
N GLN A 403 11.57 -31.66 18.62
CA GLN A 403 12.17 -32.93 18.17
C GLN A 403 11.43 -33.57 17.00
N ASN A 404 10.13 -33.30 16.84
CA ASN A 404 9.31 -33.76 15.72
C ASN A 404 9.54 -32.93 14.43
N GLY A 405 10.46 -31.97 14.45
CA GLY A 405 10.79 -31.10 13.31
C GLY A 405 9.89 -29.91 13.12
N LEU A 406 8.79 -29.77 13.87
CA LEU A 406 7.87 -28.63 13.77
C LEU A 406 8.34 -27.43 14.60
N ILE A 407 8.01 -26.22 14.13
CA ILE A 407 8.19 -24.97 14.88
C ILE A 407 7.00 -24.76 15.81
N TRP A 408 7.29 -24.55 17.08
CA TRP A 408 6.36 -24.11 18.12
C TRP A 408 6.58 -22.62 18.41
N VAL A 409 5.52 -21.88 18.66
CA VAL A 409 5.56 -20.43 18.95
C VAL A 409 4.65 -20.07 20.13
N ASP A 410 5.00 -19.01 20.86
CA ASP A 410 4.15 -18.41 21.88
C ASP A 410 3.45 -17.15 21.34
N GLY A 411 2.16 -17.25 21.17
CA GLY A 411 1.27 -16.15 20.75
C GLY A 411 0.30 -15.70 21.85
N THR A 412 0.52 -16.10 23.12
CA THR A 412 -0.39 -15.80 24.23
C THR A 412 -0.40 -14.33 24.61
N LYS A 413 0.78 -13.73 24.76
CA LYS A 413 0.94 -12.34 25.22
C LYS A 413 1.18 -11.35 24.07
N ARG A 414 1.74 -11.82 22.97
CA ARG A 414 2.05 -11.02 21.78
C ARG A 414 1.67 -11.82 20.53
N PRO A 415 0.99 -11.23 19.55
CA PRO A 415 0.64 -11.96 18.32
C PRO A 415 1.87 -12.62 17.70
N ALA A 416 1.72 -13.82 17.16
CA ALA A 416 2.80 -14.61 16.56
C ALA A 416 2.75 -14.64 15.03
N THR A 417 1.70 -14.10 14.42
CA THR A 417 1.46 -14.16 12.97
C THR A 417 0.88 -12.86 12.44
N TRP A 418 0.51 -12.85 11.15
CA TRP A 418 -0.21 -11.74 10.52
C TRP A 418 -1.57 -11.41 11.17
N MET A 419 -2.15 -12.36 11.94
CA MET A 419 -3.37 -12.14 12.73
C MET A 419 -3.00 -11.41 14.03
N ASN A 420 -2.66 -10.14 13.93
CA ASN A 420 -1.97 -9.36 14.96
C ASN A 420 -2.83 -8.30 15.66
N ALA A 421 -4.16 -8.31 15.49
CA ALA A 421 -5.04 -7.38 16.19
C ALA A 421 -4.97 -7.63 17.72
N THR A 422 -4.94 -6.52 18.48
CA THR A 422 -4.86 -6.55 19.94
C THR A 422 -5.96 -5.69 20.57
N GLU A 423 -6.42 -6.13 21.75
CA GLU A 423 -7.30 -5.34 22.62
C GLU A 423 -6.60 -5.17 23.97
N ASN A 424 -6.39 -3.94 24.40
CA ASN A 424 -5.62 -3.61 25.61
C ASN A 424 -4.23 -4.26 25.66
N GLY A 425 -3.58 -4.41 24.50
CA GLY A 425 -2.26 -5.03 24.38
C GLY A 425 -2.27 -6.57 24.29
N TRP A 426 -3.42 -7.24 24.42
CA TRP A 426 -3.54 -8.68 24.31
C TRP A 426 -4.05 -9.11 22.92
N PRO A 427 -3.53 -10.22 22.36
CA PRO A 427 -4.01 -10.74 21.09
C PRO A 427 -5.52 -11.06 21.12
N ILE A 428 -6.28 -10.55 20.16
CA ILE A 428 -7.70 -10.88 19.97
C ILE A 428 -7.87 -12.31 19.43
N THR A 429 -6.93 -12.71 18.58
CA THR A 429 -6.88 -14.04 17.99
C THR A 429 -5.56 -14.71 18.41
N PRO A 430 -5.44 -15.13 19.70
CA PRO A 430 -4.22 -15.76 20.19
C PRO A 430 -4.00 -17.09 19.47
N ARG A 431 -2.81 -17.27 18.89
CA ARG A 431 -2.42 -18.49 18.21
C ARG A 431 -1.06 -18.93 18.76
N THR A 432 -1.09 -19.98 19.56
CA THR A 432 0.06 -20.54 20.28
C THR A 432 0.22 -22.01 19.93
N GLY A 433 1.43 -22.53 19.99
CA GLY A 433 1.74 -23.90 19.68
C GLY A 433 2.25 -24.09 18.25
N TYR A 434 1.88 -25.18 17.63
CA TYR A 434 2.16 -25.44 16.23
C TYR A 434 1.13 -24.69 15.38
N ILE A 435 1.58 -23.77 14.54
CA ILE A 435 0.74 -22.94 13.67
C ILE A 435 0.91 -23.40 12.22
N VAL A 436 -0.20 -23.59 11.52
CA VAL A 436 -0.23 -24.27 10.22
C VAL A 436 0.60 -23.58 9.15
N GLU A 437 0.45 -22.26 8.96
CA GLU A 437 1.19 -21.52 7.94
C GLU A 437 2.67 -21.36 8.26
N ILE A 438 3.04 -21.23 9.53
CA ILE A 438 4.46 -21.17 9.95
C ILE A 438 5.14 -22.48 9.61
N ASN A 439 4.51 -23.62 9.94
CA ASN A 439 5.08 -24.93 9.66
C ASN A 439 5.06 -25.29 8.17
N ALA A 440 4.10 -24.77 7.39
CA ALA A 440 4.12 -24.88 5.94
C ALA A 440 5.28 -24.08 5.32
N LEU A 441 5.51 -22.85 5.78
CA LEU A 441 6.64 -22.02 5.37
C LEU A 441 7.98 -22.65 5.75
N TRP A 442 8.08 -23.23 6.95
CA TRP A 442 9.26 -23.92 7.44
C TRP A 442 9.63 -25.12 6.57
N TYR A 443 8.67 -26.00 6.28
CA TYR A 443 8.85 -27.14 5.39
C TYR A 443 9.33 -26.67 4.00
N ASN A 444 8.66 -25.69 3.42
CA ASN A 444 9.05 -25.10 2.14
C ASN A 444 10.47 -24.48 2.17
N ALA A 445 10.82 -23.79 3.25
CA ALA A 445 12.14 -23.16 3.39
C ALA A 445 13.27 -24.20 3.46
N MET A 446 13.05 -25.32 4.16
CA MET A 446 14.04 -26.41 4.22
C MET A 446 14.28 -27.03 2.84
N LEU A 447 13.23 -27.39 2.10
CA LEU A 447 13.39 -28.01 0.78
C LEU A 447 13.99 -27.05 -0.25
N PHE A 448 13.60 -25.78 -0.22
CA PHE A 448 14.24 -24.79 -1.08
C PHE A 448 15.71 -24.57 -0.71
N THR A 449 16.06 -24.59 0.57
CA THR A 449 17.47 -24.50 0.99
C THR A 449 18.25 -25.74 0.56
N ALA A 450 17.66 -26.94 0.60
CA ALA A 450 18.29 -28.15 0.07
C ALA A 450 18.58 -28.05 -1.44
N GLU A 451 17.63 -27.49 -2.23
CA GLU A 451 17.82 -27.24 -3.65
C GLU A 451 18.99 -26.26 -3.90
N LEU A 452 19.08 -25.17 -3.13
CA LEU A 452 20.21 -24.24 -3.21
C LEU A 452 21.56 -24.90 -2.84
N LEU A 453 21.57 -25.77 -1.82
CA LEU A 453 22.77 -26.50 -1.39
C LEU A 453 23.28 -27.45 -2.47
N ARG A 454 22.40 -28.11 -3.23
CA ARG A 454 22.76 -28.92 -4.38
C ARG A 454 23.47 -28.10 -5.46
N GLU A 455 22.90 -26.94 -5.81
CA GLU A 455 23.55 -26.03 -6.77
C GLU A 455 24.91 -25.50 -6.29
N MET A 456 25.11 -25.43 -4.96
CA MET A 456 26.41 -25.07 -4.35
C MET A 456 27.38 -26.25 -4.27
N GLY A 457 27.01 -27.47 -4.73
CA GLY A 457 27.81 -28.70 -4.61
C GLY A 457 27.91 -29.25 -3.18
N LYS A 458 26.99 -28.89 -2.27
CA LYS A 458 26.98 -29.34 -0.87
C LYS A 458 25.98 -30.50 -0.69
N GLU A 459 26.17 -31.60 -1.43
CA GLU A 459 25.23 -32.73 -1.52
C GLU A 459 24.87 -33.33 -0.14
N THR A 460 25.89 -33.66 0.69
CA THR A 460 25.62 -34.22 2.02
C THR A 460 24.76 -33.33 2.90
N SER A 461 24.94 -32.01 2.80
CA SER A 461 24.11 -31.05 3.57
C SER A 461 22.69 -30.96 3.00
N ALA A 462 22.53 -31.08 1.69
CA ALA A 462 21.23 -31.13 1.04
C ALA A 462 20.48 -32.40 1.42
N ASP A 463 21.08 -33.56 1.38
CA ASP A 463 20.48 -34.86 1.77
C ASP A 463 20.03 -34.84 3.25
N LEU A 464 20.85 -34.28 4.14
CA LEU A 464 20.49 -34.13 5.55
C LEU A 464 19.29 -33.18 5.71
N MET A 465 19.23 -32.11 4.95
CA MET A 465 18.12 -31.14 4.99
C MET A 465 16.82 -31.79 4.51
N GLU A 466 16.87 -32.55 3.42
CA GLU A 466 15.71 -33.30 2.89
C GLU A 466 15.22 -34.36 3.87
N TYR A 467 16.12 -35.14 4.47
CA TYR A 467 15.76 -36.10 5.51
C TYR A 467 15.00 -35.45 6.69
N GLN A 468 15.44 -34.25 7.09
CA GLN A 468 14.77 -33.51 8.17
C GLN A 468 13.42 -32.93 7.72
N ALA A 469 13.33 -32.51 6.46
CA ALA A 469 12.07 -32.08 5.88
C ALA A 469 11.06 -33.23 5.82
N ASP A 470 11.47 -34.46 5.56
CA ASP A 470 10.59 -35.64 5.58
C ASP A 470 10.03 -35.90 6.99
N ILE A 471 10.87 -35.81 8.03
CA ILE A 471 10.40 -35.88 9.43
C ILE A 471 9.34 -34.79 9.70
N THR A 472 9.62 -33.57 9.26
CA THR A 472 8.71 -32.43 9.43
C THR A 472 7.38 -32.65 8.68
N LYS A 473 7.42 -33.22 7.47
CA LYS A 473 6.25 -33.55 6.66
C LYS A 473 5.33 -34.54 7.38
N ASP A 474 5.89 -35.63 7.89
CA ASP A 474 5.12 -36.66 8.60
C ASP A 474 4.49 -36.07 9.87
N ALA A 475 5.25 -35.28 10.62
CA ALA A 475 4.75 -34.57 11.79
C ALA A 475 3.67 -33.54 11.42
N PHE A 476 3.83 -32.81 10.32
CA PHE A 476 2.86 -31.83 9.83
C PHE A 476 1.52 -32.49 9.54
N VAL A 477 1.52 -33.56 8.76
CA VAL A 477 0.27 -34.28 8.42
C VAL A 477 -0.39 -34.83 9.67
N LYS A 478 0.38 -35.47 10.57
CA LYS A 478 -0.13 -36.02 11.83
C LYS A 478 -0.72 -34.94 12.74
N THR A 479 -0.15 -33.74 12.75
CA THR A 479 -0.57 -32.64 13.66
C THR A 479 -1.77 -31.89 13.10
N PHE A 480 -1.76 -31.59 11.81
CA PHE A 480 -2.73 -30.63 11.25
C PHE A 480 -3.88 -31.28 10.48
N TRP A 481 -3.72 -32.49 9.90
CA TRP A 481 -4.76 -33.10 9.08
C TRP A 481 -5.85 -33.75 9.97
N ASN A 482 -7.06 -33.19 9.96
CA ASN A 482 -8.20 -33.67 10.78
C ASN A 482 -9.14 -34.63 10.03
N GLY A 483 -8.72 -35.13 8.85
CA GLY A 483 -9.53 -36.00 8.00
C GLY A 483 -10.30 -35.30 6.89
N LEU A 484 -10.51 -33.99 6.98
CA LEU A 484 -11.25 -33.16 6.02
C LEU A 484 -10.46 -31.95 5.50
N TYR A 485 -9.73 -31.27 6.37
CA TYR A 485 -8.90 -30.09 6.10
C TYR A 485 -7.82 -29.97 7.18
N LEU A 486 -7.10 -28.83 7.26
CA LEU A 486 -6.04 -28.61 8.24
C LEU A 486 -6.55 -27.79 9.43
N ASN A 487 -6.21 -28.22 10.64
CA ASN A 487 -6.36 -27.43 11.86
C ASN A 487 -5.58 -26.12 11.73
N ASP A 488 -6.10 -25.02 12.26
CA ASP A 488 -5.45 -23.71 12.21
C ASP A 488 -4.18 -23.66 13.09
N TYR A 489 -4.28 -24.20 14.30
CA TYR A 489 -3.13 -24.44 15.19
C TYR A 489 -3.43 -25.59 16.17
N VAL A 490 -2.36 -26.13 16.76
CA VAL A 490 -2.45 -27.21 17.77
C VAL A 490 -1.53 -26.87 18.94
N VAL A 491 -2.07 -26.94 20.17
CA VAL A 491 -1.33 -26.68 21.41
C VAL A 491 -1.81 -27.63 22.52
N ASP A 492 -0.90 -28.33 23.16
CA ASP A 492 -1.15 -29.21 24.30
C ASP A 492 -2.34 -30.20 24.08
N GLY A 493 -2.43 -30.75 22.87
CA GLY A 493 -3.51 -31.66 22.46
C GLY A 493 -4.82 -30.97 22.06
N TYR A 494 -4.95 -29.67 22.23
CA TYR A 494 -6.07 -28.90 21.69
C TYR A 494 -5.87 -28.62 20.19
N GLU A 495 -6.86 -28.98 19.38
CA GLU A 495 -6.91 -28.76 17.95
C GLU A 495 -7.89 -27.62 17.63
N ASN A 496 -7.38 -26.46 17.10
CA ASN A 496 -8.26 -25.45 16.60
C ASN A 496 -8.73 -25.80 15.19
N ARG A 497 -10.02 -26.13 15.05
CA ARG A 497 -10.67 -26.57 13.81
C ARG A 497 -11.41 -25.46 13.08
N GLU A 498 -11.20 -24.19 13.44
CA GLU A 498 -11.80 -23.07 12.70
C GLU A 498 -11.26 -23.03 11.26
N VAL A 499 -12.19 -22.88 10.31
CA VAL A 499 -11.81 -22.73 8.90
C VAL A 499 -11.32 -21.31 8.66
N ARG A 500 -10.00 -21.18 8.53
CA ARG A 500 -9.26 -19.94 8.30
C ARG A 500 -8.39 -20.06 7.05
N PRO A 501 -8.01 -18.93 6.39
CA PRO A 501 -7.25 -18.97 5.14
C PRO A 501 -5.80 -19.46 5.33
N ASN A 502 -5.33 -19.59 6.56
CA ASN A 502 -3.94 -19.95 6.88
C ASN A 502 -3.53 -21.30 6.30
N MET A 503 -4.44 -22.27 6.27
CA MET A 503 -4.18 -23.59 5.73
C MET A 503 -3.83 -23.62 4.24
N ILE A 504 -4.23 -22.57 3.48
CA ILE A 504 -3.99 -22.53 2.03
C ILE A 504 -2.50 -22.41 1.69
N TRP A 505 -1.68 -21.89 2.62
CA TRP A 505 -0.24 -21.81 2.43
C TRP A 505 0.41 -23.17 2.30
N ALA A 506 -0.10 -24.22 3.00
CA ALA A 506 0.39 -25.58 2.85
C ALA A 506 0.20 -26.15 1.43
N VAL A 507 -0.65 -25.54 0.60
CA VAL A 507 -0.90 -25.95 -0.80
C VAL A 507 -0.33 -24.97 -1.81
N GLY A 508 -0.36 -23.66 -1.50
CA GLY A 508 0.06 -22.58 -2.40
C GLY A 508 1.57 -22.31 -2.43
N LEU A 509 2.34 -22.90 -1.52
CA LEU A 509 3.81 -22.88 -1.56
C LEU A 509 4.33 -23.89 -2.59
N PRO A 510 5.54 -23.70 -3.17
CA PRO A 510 6.14 -24.63 -4.13
C PRO A 510 6.28 -26.06 -3.61
N TYR A 511 6.70 -26.19 -2.35
CA TYR A 511 6.81 -27.46 -1.67
C TYR A 511 5.66 -27.63 -0.67
N SER A 512 4.76 -28.56 -0.97
CA SER A 512 3.60 -28.89 -0.12
C SER A 512 3.88 -30.16 0.69
N PRO A 513 3.62 -30.17 2.00
CA PRO A 513 3.71 -31.40 2.81
C PRO A 513 2.52 -32.35 2.59
N LEU A 514 1.53 -31.95 1.80
CA LEU A 514 0.26 -32.67 1.60
C LEU A 514 0.24 -33.50 0.33
N GLU A 515 -0.46 -34.61 0.34
CA GLU A 515 -0.81 -35.38 -0.85
C GLU A 515 -1.87 -34.65 -1.71
N LYS A 516 -1.95 -34.97 -3.00
CA LYS A 516 -2.87 -34.34 -3.96
C LYS A 516 -4.32 -34.32 -3.52
N LYS A 517 -4.81 -35.42 -2.89
CA LYS A 517 -6.17 -35.52 -2.37
C LYS A 517 -6.41 -34.51 -1.22
N GLN A 518 -5.44 -34.38 -0.32
CA GLN A 518 -5.49 -33.45 0.80
C GLN A 518 -5.38 -31.99 0.30
N GLN A 519 -4.48 -31.73 -0.66
CA GLN A 519 -4.36 -30.42 -1.29
C GLN A 519 -5.69 -29.96 -1.89
N LYS A 520 -6.36 -30.86 -2.64
CA LYS A 520 -7.68 -30.57 -3.23
C LYS A 520 -8.73 -30.27 -2.16
N ALA A 521 -8.79 -31.05 -1.08
CA ALA A 521 -9.74 -30.82 0.00
C ALA A 521 -9.55 -29.45 0.68
N VAL A 522 -8.30 -29.01 0.89
CA VAL A 522 -7.98 -27.68 1.43
C VAL A 522 -8.43 -26.57 0.46
N VAL A 523 -8.19 -26.73 -0.84
CA VAL A 523 -8.65 -25.75 -1.84
C VAL A 523 -10.17 -25.68 -1.86
N ASP A 524 -10.85 -26.82 -1.86
CA ASP A 524 -12.32 -26.90 -1.93
C ASP A 524 -12.98 -26.22 -0.72
N ILE A 525 -12.50 -26.46 0.51
CA ILE A 525 -13.05 -25.82 1.71
C ILE A 525 -12.81 -24.33 1.73
N CYS A 526 -11.61 -23.85 1.34
CA CYS A 526 -11.31 -22.42 1.21
C CYS A 526 -12.19 -21.75 0.15
N THR A 527 -12.41 -22.40 -0.99
CA THR A 527 -13.30 -21.90 -2.04
C THR A 527 -14.72 -21.75 -1.54
N LYS A 528 -15.24 -22.80 -0.88
CA LYS A 528 -16.62 -22.85 -0.42
C LYS A 528 -16.94 -21.88 0.70
N GLU A 529 -16.03 -21.67 1.66
CA GLU A 529 -16.33 -20.94 2.88
C GLU A 529 -15.67 -19.57 2.96
N LEU A 530 -14.51 -19.37 2.31
CA LEU A 530 -13.71 -18.17 2.52
C LEU A 530 -13.66 -17.24 1.31
N LEU A 531 -13.77 -17.77 0.10
CA LEU A 531 -13.56 -16.96 -1.12
C LEU A 531 -14.64 -15.89 -1.30
N THR A 532 -14.19 -14.69 -1.62
CA THR A 532 -15.00 -13.52 -1.97
C THR A 532 -14.43 -12.83 -3.21
N PRO A 533 -15.14 -11.86 -3.82
CA PRO A 533 -14.58 -11.07 -4.91
C PRO A 533 -13.35 -10.21 -4.54
N ARG A 534 -13.00 -10.12 -3.27
CA ARG A 534 -11.91 -9.26 -2.74
C ARG A 534 -10.78 -10.05 -2.08
N GLY A 535 -10.82 -11.37 -2.08
CA GLY A 535 -9.85 -12.25 -1.41
C GLY A 535 -10.52 -13.27 -0.50
N LEU A 536 -9.79 -13.80 0.48
CA LEU A 536 -10.34 -14.77 1.43
C LEU A 536 -10.72 -14.09 2.75
N ARG A 537 -11.88 -14.52 3.31
CA ARG A 537 -12.25 -14.18 4.69
C ARG A 537 -11.24 -14.76 5.67
N SER A 538 -10.99 -14.05 6.74
CA SER A 538 -10.11 -14.50 7.82
C SER A 538 -10.71 -15.60 8.71
N LEU A 539 -12.04 -15.80 8.61
CA LEU A 539 -12.79 -16.82 9.34
C LEU A 539 -14.04 -17.20 8.54
N SER A 540 -14.41 -18.49 8.60
CA SER A 540 -15.63 -19.00 7.98
C SER A 540 -16.90 -18.37 8.58
N PRO A 541 -17.91 -18.05 7.74
CA PRO A 541 -19.23 -17.61 8.21
C PRO A 541 -19.96 -18.61 9.11
N LYS A 542 -19.51 -19.85 9.17
CA LYS A 542 -20.10 -20.90 10.05
C LYS A 542 -19.57 -20.85 11.47
N SER A 543 -18.50 -20.11 11.73
CA SER A 543 -17.97 -19.95 13.09
C SER A 543 -18.88 -19.03 13.92
N GLY A 544 -19.10 -19.37 15.19
CA GLY A 544 -19.81 -18.52 16.15
C GLY A 544 -19.10 -17.18 16.42
N ASN A 545 -17.81 -17.10 16.10
CA ASN A 545 -17.00 -15.89 16.25
C ASN A 545 -16.99 -15.00 15.00
N TYR A 546 -17.77 -15.34 13.96
CA TYR A 546 -17.76 -14.61 12.68
C TYR A 546 -18.25 -13.17 12.81
N ARG A 547 -17.39 -12.21 12.43
CA ARG A 547 -17.64 -10.75 12.46
C ARG A 547 -17.25 -10.16 11.11
N PRO A 548 -18.20 -10.09 10.15
CA PRO A 548 -17.87 -9.74 8.78
C PRO A 548 -17.75 -8.24 8.49
N MET A 549 -18.17 -7.36 9.41
CA MET A 549 -18.26 -5.91 9.16
C MET A 549 -17.27 -5.14 10.04
N TYR A 550 -16.46 -4.29 9.42
CA TYR A 550 -15.52 -3.40 10.11
C TYR A 550 -16.22 -2.10 10.51
N GLN A 551 -17.02 -2.17 11.57
CA GLN A 551 -17.86 -1.05 12.03
C GLN A 551 -18.06 -1.07 13.56
N GLY A 552 -18.65 -0.01 14.11
CA GLY A 552 -18.92 0.13 15.54
C GLY A 552 -17.77 0.79 16.29
N SER A 553 -17.62 0.47 17.58
CA SER A 553 -16.52 0.94 18.43
C SER A 553 -15.15 0.50 17.92
N ILE A 554 -14.08 1.06 18.48
CA ILE A 554 -12.70 0.63 18.18
C ILE A 554 -12.56 -0.88 18.47
N GLN A 555 -13.06 -1.32 19.62
CA GLN A 555 -13.01 -2.72 20.03
C GLN A 555 -13.78 -3.65 19.07
N ASP A 556 -14.97 -3.24 18.61
CA ASP A 556 -15.73 -4.03 17.65
C ASP A 556 -14.99 -4.18 16.33
N ARG A 557 -14.37 -3.12 15.86
CA ARG A 557 -13.56 -3.13 14.63
C ARG A 557 -12.32 -4.01 14.77
N ASP A 558 -11.57 -3.88 15.87
CA ASP A 558 -10.37 -4.69 16.11
C ASP A 558 -10.70 -6.18 16.23
N ARG A 559 -11.82 -6.54 16.90
CA ARG A 559 -12.33 -7.91 16.99
C ARG A 559 -12.75 -8.48 15.62
N ALA A 560 -13.18 -7.65 14.67
CA ALA A 560 -13.55 -8.07 13.32
C ALA A 560 -12.34 -8.41 12.44
N LEU A 561 -11.19 -7.75 12.63
CA LEU A 561 -10.03 -7.79 11.72
C LEU A 561 -9.61 -9.20 11.29
N HIS A 562 -9.56 -10.15 12.22
CA HIS A 562 -9.16 -11.53 11.93
C HIS A 562 -10.28 -12.56 12.20
N ASN A 563 -11.53 -12.09 12.32
CA ASN A 563 -12.70 -12.93 12.58
C ASN A 563 -13.81 -12.76 11.53
N GLY A 564 -13.46 -12.55 10.28
CA GLY A 564 -14.42 -12.49 9.18
C GLY A 564 -14.09 -11.50 8.07
N ILE A 565 -13.29 -10.50 8.36
CA ILE A 565 -12.78 -9.52 7.39
C ILE A 565 -11.97 -10.21 6.30
N VAL A 566 -12.05 -9.70 5.07
CA VAL A 566 -11.36 -10.21 3.89
C VAL A 566 -10.00 -9.54 3.74
N TRP A 567 -8.95 -10.35 3.56
CA TRP A 567 -7.59 -9.89 3.34
C TRP A 567 -7.10 -10.28 1.95
N PRO A 568 -6.90 -9.31 1.02
CA PRO A 568 -6.46 -9.58 -0.35
C PRO A 568 -5.15 -10.35 -0.43
N SER A 569 -4.22 -10.13 0.51
CA SER A 569 -2.93 -10.82 0.53
C SER A 569 -3.06 -12.34 0.50
N THR A 570 -4.13 -12.90 1.11
CA THR A 570 -4.37 -14.34 1.17
C THR A 570 -4.70 -14.97 -0.19
N ILE A 571 -5.14 -14.16 -1.17
CA ILE A 571 -5.46 -14.64 -2.54
C ILE A 571 -4.22 -15.13 -3.28
N THR A 572 -3.01 -14.69 -2.88
CA THR A 572 -1.75 -15.13 -3.49
C THR A 572 -1.54 -16.63 -3.35
N ALA A 573 -1.70 -17.15 -2.12
CA ALA A 573 -1.56 -18.59 -1.87
C ALA A 573 -2.73 -19.36 -2.50
N TYR A 574 -3.95 -18.81 -2.40
CA TYR A 574 -5.14 -19.44 -2.97
C TYR A 574 -5.03 -19.59 -4.49
N SER A 575 -4.64 -18.55 -5.20
CA SER A 575 -4.50 -18.59 -6.66
C SER A 575 -3.51 -19.66 -7.11
N ARG A 576 -2.36 -19.75 -6.45
CA ARG A 576 -1.35 -20.78 -6.74
C ARG A 576 -1.87 -22.18 -6.41
N ALA A 577 -2.48 -22.34 -5.24
CA ALA A 577 -3.08 -23.60 -4.81
C ALA A 577 -4.14 -24.07 -5.82
N TYR A 578 -5.03 -23.17 -6.24
CA TYR A 578 -6.06 -23.44 -7.22
C TYR A 578 -5.48 -23.86 -8.57
N MET A 579 -4.51 -23.08 -9.09
CA MET A 579 -3.85 -23.39 -10.37
C MET A 579 -3.01 -24.68 -10.29
N ASN A 580 -2.42 -25.01 -9.13
CA ASN A 580 -1.71 -26.28 -8.94
C ASN A 580 -2.65 -27.50 -9.06
N ILE A 581 -3.91 -27.38 -8.65
CA ILE A 581 -4.93 -28.45 -8.74
C ILE A 581 -5.57 -28.49 -10.10
N TYR A 582 -6.04 -27.35 -10.61
CA TYR A 582 -6.90 -27.30 -11.80
C TYR A 582 -6.15 -26.99 -13.09
N LYS A 583 -4.84 -26.59 -13.00
CA LYS A 583 -4.00 -26.29 -14.16
C LYS A 583 -4.71 -25.34 -15.14
N TYR A 584 -4.66 -25.61 -16.42
CA TYR A 584 -5.25 -24.76 -17.48
C TYR A 584 -6.76 -24.57 -17.34
N SER A 585 -7.50 -25.57 -16.82
CA SER A 585 -8.93 -25.43 -16.56
C SER A 585 -9.28 -24.39 -15.50
N GLY A 586 -8.31 -24.02 -14.67
CA GLY A 586 -8.46 -23.00 -13.63
C GLY A 586 -8.36 -21.56 -14.13
N ILE A 587 -7.82 -21.31 -15.33
CA ILE A 587 -7.54 -19.97 -15.86
C ILE A 587 -8.77 -19.07 -15.83
N SER A 588 -9.87 -19.48 -16.44
CA SER A 588 -11.09 -18.67 -16.53
C SER A 588 -11.72 -18.35 -15.16
N PHE A 589 -11.55 -19.22 -14.17
CA PHE A 589 -12.01 -18.96 -12.82
C PHE A 589 -11.16 -17.89 -12.14
N MET A 590 -9.84 -17.95 -12.28
CA MET A 590 -8.93 -16.96 -11.71
C MET A 590 -9.05 -15.60 -12.43
N GLU A 591 -9.30 -15.56 -13.73
CA GLU A 591 -9.58 -14.33 -14.45
C GLU A 591 -10.85 -13.63 -13.94
N ARG A 592 -11.92 -14.39 -13.67
CA ARG A 592 -13.15 -13.84 -13.07
C ARG A 592 -12.90 -13.28 -11.66
N THR A 593 -12.00 -13.88 -10.91
CA THR A 593 -11.61 -13.38 -9.59
C THR A 593 -10.95 -11.99 -9.68
N LEU A 594 -10.19 -11.72 -10.77
CA LEU A 594 -9.55 -10.41 -10.99
C LEU A 594 -10.55 -9.28 -11.27
N ILE A 595 -11.72 -9.56 -11.82
CA ILE A 595 -12.76 -8.54 -12.12
C ILE A 595 -13.14 -7.76 -10.86
N GLY A 596 -13.25 -8.44 -9.72
CA GLY A 596 -13.52 -7.80 -8.45
C GLY A 596 -12.46 -6.78 -8.05
N PHE A 597 -11.18 -7.10 -8.21
CA PHE A 597 -10.07 -6.20 -7.91
C PHE A 597 -9.96 -5.03 -8.91
N GLU A 598 -10.26 -5.27 -10.18
CA GLU A 598 -10.26 -4.22 -11.20
C GLU A 598 -11.32 -3.15 -10.91
N GLN A 599 -12.53 -3.57 -10.56
CA GLN A 599 -13.61 -2.65 -10.15
C GLN A 599 -13.20 -1.80 -8.94
N GLU A 600 -12.54 -2.41 -7.96
CA GLU A 600 -12.10 -1.72 -6.74
C GLU A 600 -11.13 -0.57 -7.02
N MET A 601 -10.27 -0.69 -8.03
CA MET A 601 -9.32 0.38 -8.41
C MET A 601 -9.99 1.68 -8.87
N SER A 602 -11.29 1.68 -9.12
CA SER A 602 -12.10 2.87 -9.44
C SER A 602 -13.03 3.31 -8.31
N GLU A 603 -13.07 2.60 -7.16
CA GLU A 603 -14.09 2.85 -6.13
C GLU A 603 -13.60 3.68 -4.93
N LEU A 604 -12.56 3.29 -4.26
CA LEU A 604 -12.07 3.97 -3.05
C LEU A 604 -10.78 4.76 -3.33
N CYS A 605 -9.63 4.14 -3.21
CA CYS A 605 -8.38 4.80 -3.59
C CYS A 605 -8.03 4.45 -5.03
N ILE A 606 -8.13 5.45 -5.90
CA ILE A 606 -8.05 5.28 -7.35
C ILE A 606 -6.68 4.75 -7.79
N GLY A 607 -6.72 3.62 -8.50
CA GLY A 607 -5.55 2.97 -9.07
C GLY A 607 -4.70 2.18 -8.08
N THR A 608 -5.24 1.83 -6.92
CA THR A 608 -4.58 0.98 -5.91
C THR A 608 -5.61 0.11 -5.18
N LEU A 609 -5.19 -0.65 -4.16
CA LEU A 609 -6.04 -1.57 -3.41
C LEU A 609 -5.92 -1.29 -1.91
N ASN A 610 -7.05 -1.36 -1.23
CA ASN A 610 -7.14 -1.22 0.23
C ASN A 610 -6.47 -2.40 0.95
N GLU A 611 -6.20 -2.21 2.23
CA GLU A 611 -5.58 -3.20 3.09
C GLU A 611 -6.49 -4.42 3.30
N PHE A 612 -7.76 -4.18 3.62
CA PHE A 612 -8.76 -5.22 3.85
C PHE A 612 -10.17 -4.73 3.52
N TYR A 613 -11.14 -5.68 3.47
CA TYR A 613 -12.52 -5.43 3.07
C TYR A 613 -13.48 -6.13 4.02
N ASP A 614 -14.72 -5.62 4.12
CA ASP A 614 -15.79 -6.32 4.84
C ASP A 614 -15.95 -7.76 4.33
N GLY A 615 -16.29 -8.68 5.22
CA GLY A 615 -16.48 -10.10 4.90
C GLY A 615 -17.78 -10.41 4.15
N ASN A 616 -18.75 -9.49 4.19
CA ASN A 616 -20.05 -9.61 3.54
C ASN A 616 -20.28 -8.46 2.55
N PRO A 617 -21.17 -8.62 1.56
CA PRO A 617 -21.54 -7.54 0.66
C PRO A 617 -21.95 -6.26 1.41
N PRO A 618 -21.59 -5.07 0.89
CA PRO A 618 -20.98 -4.81 -0.41
C PRO A 618 -19.44 -4.96 -0.48
N TYR A 619 -18.80 -5.59 0.50
CA TYR A 619 -17.33 -5.77 0.58
C TYR A 619 -16.58 -4.45 0.57
N LYS A 620 -17.01 -3.51 1.41
CA LYS A 620 -16.42 -2.17 1.52
C LYS A 620 -14.97 -2.24 1.99
N GLY A 621 -14.09 -1.47 1.34
CA GLY A 621 -12.67 -1.40 1.70
C GLY A 621 -12.41 -0.53 2.93
N HIS A 622 -11.40 -0.91 3.71
CA HIS A 622 -11.01 -0.30 4.97
C HIS A 622 -9.49 -0.36 5.16
N GLY A 623 -9.02 0.11 6.33
CA GLY A 623 -7.62 0.12 6.70
C GLY A 623 -6.82 1.18 5.94
N GLY A 624 -5.57 0.89 5.64
CA GLY A 624 -4.77 1.69 4.73
C GLY A 624 -5.40 1.72 3.34
N PHE A 625 -5.56 2.91 2.78
CA PHE A 625 -6.23 3.05 1.48
C PHE A 625 -5.35 2.64 0.28
N SER A 626 -4.09 2.33 0.52
CA SER A 626 -3.17 1.74 -0.45
C SER A 626 -2.23 0.78 0.29
N SER A 627 -2.27 -0.51 -0.05
CA SER A 627 -1.58 -1.59 0.66
C SER A 627 -0.63 -2.35 -0.25
N ALA A 628 0.65 -2.44 0.13
CA ALA A 628 1.66 -3.17 -0.64
C ALA A 628 1.35 -4.68 -0.73
N PRO A 629 0.96 -5.39 0.37
CA PRO A 629 0.57 -6.79 0.28
C PRO A 629 -0.64 -7.05 -0.63
N SER A 630 -1.64 -6.15 -0.63
CA SER A 630 -2.82 -6.28 -1.50
C SER A 630 -2.46 -6.10 -2.98
N VAL A 631 -1.67 -5.08 -3.30
CA VAL A 631 -1.18 -4.82 -4.67
C VAL A 631 -0.27 -5.96 -5.14
N ALA A 632 0.68 -6.40 -4.31
CA ALA A 632 1.57 -7.51 -4.60
C ALA A 632 0.83 -8.82 -4.88
N ALA A 633 -0.25 -9.07 -4.14
CA ALA A 633 -1.08 -10.27 -4.32
C ALA A 633 -1.70 -10.33 -5.71
N VAL A 634 -2.29 -9.22 -6.16
CA VAL A 634 -2.94 -9.18 -7.48
C VAL A 634 -1.91 -9.20 -8.62
N ILE A 635 -0.77 -8.53 -8.48
CA ILE A 635 0.34 -8.64 -9.44
C ILE A 635 0.81 -10.11 -9.55
N SER A 636 0.94 -10.82 -8.43
CA SER A 636 1.32 -12.24 -8.40
C SER A 636 0.31 -13.16 -9.12
N ILE A 637 -0.99 -12.84 -9.08
CA ILE A 637 -2.00 -13.58 -9.84
C ILE A 637 -1.82 -13.33 -11.34
N LEU A 638 -1.65 -12.07 -11.74
CA LEU A 638 -1.44 -11.70 -13.15
C LEU A 638 -0.19 -12.37 -13.73
N ASP A 639 0.93 -12.41 -12.98
CA ASP A 639 2.14 -13.12 -13.38
C ASP A 639 1.88 -14.64 -13.50
N THR A 640 1.19 -15.24 -12.53
CA THR A 640 0.81 -16.66 -12.57
C THR A 640 -0.01 -16.99 -13.81
N LEU A 641 -1.05 -16.22 -14.10
CA LEU A 641 -1.91 -16.42 -15.28
C LEU A 641 -1.14 -16.22 -16.59
N LYS A 642 -0.25 -15.23 -16.65
CA LYS A 642 0.61 -15.00 -17.83
C LYS A 642 1.47 -16.23 -18.15
N ARG A 643 2.06 -16.88 -17.13
CA ARG A 643 2.87 -18.09 -17.31
C ARG A 643 2.04 -19.26 -17.84
N TYR A 644 0.91 -19.58 -17.19
CA TYR A 644 0.03 -20.66 -17.65
C TYR A 644 -0.47 -20.45 -19.08
N ARG A 645 -0.82 -19.21 -19.47
CA ARG A 645 -1.21 -18.90 -20.85
C ARG A 645 -0.07 -19.09 -21.85
N THR A 646 1.17 -18.82 -21.46
CA THR A 646 2.34 -19.00 -22.33
C THR A 646 2.64 -20.48 -22.52
N GLU A 647 2.59 -21.27 -21.44
CA GLU A 647 2.77 -22.72 -21.47
C GLU A 647 1.68 -23.40 -22.29
N ASP A 648 0.42 -23.00 -22.13
CA ASP A 648 -0.71 -23.53 -22.89
C ASP A 648 -0.56 -23.31 -24.41
N LYS A 649 -0.14 -22.10 -24.81
CA LYS A 649 0.13 -21.78 -26.22
C LYS A 649 1.28 -22.60 -26.81
N ASN A 650 2.30 -22.91 -26.02
CA ASN A 650 3.43 -23.74 -26.47
C ASN A 650 2.98 -25.19 -26.64
N ASN A 651 2.23 -25.76 -25.69
CA ASN A 651 1.68 -27.11 -25.78
C ASN A 651 0.75 -27.28 -27.02
N GLN A 652 -0.13 -26.31 -27.27
CA GLN A 652 -1.02 -26.32 -28.45
C GLN A 652 -0.26 -26.25 -29.78
N LYS A 653 0.90 -25.55 -29.82
CA LYS A 653 1.77 -25.53 -31.01
C LYS A 653 2.47 -26.86 -31.24
N GLU A 654 2.90 -27.53 -30.18
CA GLU A 654 3.55 -28.85 -30.26
C GLU A 654 2.54 -29.93 -30.69
N GLU A 655 1.30 -29.90 -30.18
CA GLU A 655 0.21 -30.81 -30.59
C GLU A 655 -0.25 -30.57 -32.04
N GLY A 656 -0.23 -29.32 -32.50
CA GLY A 656 -0.59 -28.96 -33.88
C GLY A 656 0.49 -29.26 -34.94
N GLN A 657 1.72 -29.62 -34.48
CA GLN A 657 2.83 -30.03 -35.36
C GLN A 657 2.99 -31.57 -35.43
N GLN A 658 2.27 -32.34 -34.63
CA GLN A 658 2.12 -33.79 -34.73
C GLN A 658 0.89 -34.14 -35.56
#